data_b6c61048e24a07ed552a710105a0d31b
#
_entry.id   b6c61048e24a07ed552a710105a0d31b
#
_cell.length_a   1.000
_cell.length_b   1.000
_cell.length_c   1.000
_cell.angle_alpha   90.00
_cell.angle_beta   90.00
_cell.angle_gamma   90.00
#
_symmetry.space_group_name_H-M   'P 1'
#
loop_
_entity.id
_entity.type
_entity.pdbx_description
1 polymer ?
#
loop_
_entity_poly.entity_id
_entity_poly.type
_entity_poly.pdbx_seq_one_letter_code
_entity_poly.pdbx_strand_id
1 'polypeptide(L)'
;MRKLVLLCFFLCWIQSSWSQKKEQFTFGYSNAKLTKVLSDIEKAFDVKYSYVDSLVTSQNFSLPKKLYSLTEINFEIEKQSALQVVKINDRFYSVNKAPETDDSEKIIRLEEVVVEEFLAKGIKKTNQHYIISPQKVQTLPGVTDADILLSLQQLPGVKSPNETATGLYIRGGTSDQNLILMDGIRLYHPGHLFGMISSINPNVEQTVSYYNKAVNPKFGERVSGIIDIKSTDQITEKLKVNAGINALNADVYIQTPLVKNKLGLQVSGRKSYTEWLQSPTFNQLENKVFQNTNFEDFDKDNQFRFYDYSAKLNFKPNAKSMISLSGLVIKNDLDYKNIIKADSINNQRMNIENYGFSLNWTQKYSRKFTQRVLVFYSLYSFDYLKKQDYDIDKFEAFKKLNRVVDSGAELNFGYQVNEKSNLEFGYQVFGNDISHLFNSYNQDIGIDLSLRHLYNVTHAGFAHYRQDFGTWNFQPGLRYNYYSQIKASSFEPRLLIQKTLDKSLILQASYERRSQVLSQVRENAANDLSLENYVWVLSDNGKYPIQKVNQFSTGFIFKKDNWLLDVDAYYKNITGITSFTLGFLGQNDNEIHHGQGFTKGVDVLIQKSVASWRAWMTYTYQDSQNQFEALNDGDYFSSNADIKHSFNVAFNKKWDNFLFTTGWFWHSGKPFSTINDSGEIASYNAERLPDYHRLDISGSYQFQNPKGNTFKIGVSIYNVYNHKDLISKEFERKYSDVSDFITPRYTMQNYYTLGIMHNIFFRVNL
;
A
#
# COMPACT_ATOMS: atom_id res chain seq x y z
N MET A 1 21.42 14.24 26.26
CA MET A 1 21.95 14.48 24.94
C MET A 1 23.47 14.22 24.74
N ARG A 2 24.38 14.67 25.62
CA ARG A 2 25.84 14.44 25.46
C ARG A 2 26.29 12.97 25.53
N LYS A 3 25.59 12.06 26.22
CA LYS A 3 25.94 10.62 26.29
C LYS A 3 25.45 9.80 25.11
N LEU A 4 24.43 10.26 24.39
CA LEU A 4 23.89 9.57 23.20
C LEU A 4 24.76 9.83 21.97
N VAL A 5 25.35 11.02 21.86
CA VAL A 5 26.27 11.40 20.78
C VAL A 5 27.59 10.63 20.86
N LEU A 6 28.05 10.31 22.07
CA LEU A 6 29.26 9.47 22.29
C LEU A 6 29.04 8.01 21.92
N LEU A 7 27.82 7.48 22.05
CA LEU A 7 27.50 6.11 21.62
C LEU A 7 27.46 5.98 20.11
N CYS A 8 26.97 6.98 19.40
CA CYS A 8 27.03 7.02 17.94
C CYS A 8 28.46 7.17 17.38
N PHE A 9 29.33 7.89 18.09
CA PHE A 9 30.75 8.01 17.70
C PHE A 9 31.55 6.73 17.96
N PHE A 10 31.21 5.95 18.99
CA PHE A 10 31.88 4.68 19.28
C PHE A 10 31.51 3.55 18.30
N LEU A 11 30.31 3.59 17.70
CA LEU A 11 29.89 2.66 16.65
C LEU A 11 30.52 2.93 15.28
N CYS A 12 31.04 4.12 15.05
CA CYS A 12 31.76 4.47 13.83
C CYS A 12 33.24 4.06 13.81
N TRP A 13 33.82 3.59 14.91
CA TRP A 13 35.25 3.31 15.01
C TRP A 13 35.64 1.81 14.93
N ILE A 14 34.67 0.91 14.71
CA ILE A 14 34.96 -0.50 14.39
C ILE A 14 34.82 -0.71 12.88
N GLN A 15 35.60 0.00 12.10
CA GLN A 15 35.88 -0.38 10.70
C GLN A 15 37.32 -0.89 10.60
N SER A 16 37.55 -2.14 10.98
CA SER A 16 38.64 -2.90 10.39
C SER A 16 38.25 -3.23 8.95
N SER A 17 38.89 -2.51 8.03
CA SER A 17 38.83 -2.69 6.59
C SER A 17 39.32 -4.09 6.20
N TRP A 18 38.41 -5.02 6.03
CA TRP A 18 38.64 -6.17 5.20
C TRP A 18 38.19 -5.82 3.77
N SER A 19 39.08 -5.16 3.04
CA SER A 19 39.00 -5.07 1.59
C SER A 19 39.22 -6.48 1.05
N GLN A 20 38.13 -7.19 0.71
CA GLN A 20 38.28 -8.32 -0.23
C GLN A 20 38.73 -7.71 -1.56
N LYS A 21 40.05 -7.88 -1.88
CA LYS A 21 40.55 -7.69 -3.23
C LYS A 21 39.71 -8.59 -4.14
N LYS A 22 38.90 -8.01 -5.03
CA LYS A 22 38.28 -8.75 -6.14
C LYS A 22 39.45 -9.34 -6.93
N GLU A 23 39.63 -10.66 -6.88
CA GLU A 23 40.58 -11.34 -7.71
C GLU A 23 40.27 -11.05 -9.17
N GLN A 24 41.25 -10.51 -9.88
CA GLN A 24 41.17 -10.23 -11.31
C GLN A 24 42.35 -10.88 -11.99
N PHE A 25 42.10 -11.56 -13.09
CA PHE A 25 43.11 -12.22 -13.89
C PHE A 25 43.12 -11.70 -15.32
N THR A 26 44.26 -11.72 -15.96
CA THR A 26 44.39 -11.29 -17.36
C THR A 26 44.00 -12.41 -18.30
N PHE A 27 42.93 -12.19 -19.06
CA PHE A 27 42.50 -13.07 -20.14
C PHE A 27 42.50 -12.33 -21.47
N GLY A 28 42.73 -13.08 -22.54
CA GLY A 28 42.64 -12.58 -23.91
C GLY A 28 42.54 -13.76 -24.86
N TYR A 29 41.49 -13.80 -25.69
CA TYR A 29 41.20 -14.87 -26.61
C TYR A 29 40.87 -14.31 -27.99
N SER A 30 41.36 -14.97 -29.04
CA SER A 30 40.96 -14.70 -30.41
C SER A 30 40.44 -16.00 -31.00
N ASN A 31 39.11 -16.10 -31.17
CA ASN A 31 38.41 -17.24 -31.74
C ASN A 31 38.77 -18.59 -31.06
N ALA A 32 38.88 -18.60 -29.73
CA ALA A 32 39.20 -19.81 -28.94
C ALA A 32 37.93 -20.66 -28.69
N LYS A 33 38.07 -21.97 -28.60
CA LYS A 33 36.95 -22.84 -28.21
C LYS A 33 36.51 -22.52 -26.78
N LEU A 34 35.23 -22.40 -26.57
CA LEU A 34 34.63 -22.03 -25.26
C LEU A 34 35.00 -23.03 -24.16
N THR A 35 35.15 -24.31 -24.47
CA THR A 35 35.67 -25.33 -23.54
C THR A 35 37.03 -25.02 -22.97
N LYS A 36 37.96 -24.51 -23.81
CA LYS A 36 39.28 -24.05 -23.36
C LYS A 36 39.16 -22.82 -22.45
N VAL A 37 38.33 -21.87 -22.82
CA VAL A 37 38.08 -20.63 -22.05
C VAL A 37 37.54 -20.97 -20.67
N LEU A 38 36.54 -21.84 -20.56
CA LEU A 38 35.99 -22.30 -19.27
C LEU A 38 37.05 -22.98 -18.42
N SER A 39 37.87 -23.88 -19.01
CA SER A 39 38.96 -24.55 -18.29
C SER A 39 40.02 -23.58 -17.75
N ASP A 40 40.34 -22.54 -18.49
CA ASP A 40 41.29 -21.50 -18.06
C ASP A 40 40.70 -20.63 -16.91
N ILE A 41 39.40 -20.31 -16.97
CA ILE A 41 38.70 -19.60 -15.89
C ILE A 41 38.63 -20.47 -14.63
N GLU A 42 38.34 -21.77 -14.74
CA GLU A 42 38.30 -22.71 -13.62
C GLU A 42 39.62 -22.72 -12.85
N LYS A 43 40.74 -22.73 -13.59
CA LYS A 43 42.09 -22.73 -12.99
C LYS A 43 42.47 -21.40 -12.35
N ALA A 44 42.05 -20.28 -12.95
CA ALA A 44 42.40 -18.95 -12.47
C ALA A 44 41.64 -18.54 -11.22
N PHE A 45 40.34 -18.86 -11.15
CA PHE A 45 39.42 -18.44 -10.06
C PHE A 45 39.08 -19.55 -9.06
N ASP A 46 39.66 -20.76 -9.18
CA ASP A 46 39.34 -21.96 -8.38
C ASP A 46 37.85 -22.27 -8.35
N VAL A 47 37.19 -22.21 -9.51
CA VAL A 47 35.78 -22.51 -9.70
C VAL A 47 35.58 -23.71 -10.61
N LYS A 48 34.37 -24.25 -10.69
CA LYS A 48 33.99 -25.35 -11.56
C LYS A 48 32.74 -25.01 -12.35
N TYR A 49 32.75 -25.29 -13.66
CA TYR A 49 31.59 -25.18 -14.52
C TYR A 49 31.02 -26.56 -14.84
N SER A 50 29.74 -26.74 -14.62
CA SER A 50 28.94 -27.89 -15.05
C SER A 50 28.16 -27.53 -16.32
N TYR A 51 28.38 -28.26 -17.42
CA TYR A 51 27.75 -28.02 -18.70
C TYR A 51 27.54 -29.33 -19.45
N VAL A 52 26.63 -29.30 -20.44
CA VAL A 52 26.46 -30.38 -21.41
C VAL A 52 27.42 -30.13 -22.56
N ASP A 53 28.30 -31.10 -22.85
CA ASP A 53 29.35 -30.97 -23.86
C ASP A 53 28.89 -30.46 -25.21
N SER A 54 27.75 -30.92 -25.70
CA SER A 54 27.17 -30.49 -26.97
C SER A 54 26.80 -29.00 -27.04
N LEU A 55 26.65 -28.33 -25.91
CA LEU A 55 26.34 -26.89 -25.86
C LEU A 55 27.56 -26.01 -26.01
N VAL A 56 28.73 -26.50 -25.60
CA VAL A 56 29.95 -25.69 -25.43
C VAL A 56 31.01 -25.99 -26.51
N THR A 57 31.10 -27.24 -26.97
CA THR A 57 32.14 -27.69 -27.93
C THR A 57 32.04 -27.04 -29.30
N SER A 58 30.89 -26.64 -29.74
CA SER A 58 30.67 -26.00 -31.05
C SER A 58 30.87 -24.48 -31.03
N GLN A 59 31.11 -23.86 -29.85
CA GLN A 59 31.13 -22.40 -29.69
C GLN A 59 32.57 -21.87 -29.64
N ASN A 60 32.83 -20.80 -30.36
CA ASN A 60 34.06 -20.04 -30.30
C ASN A 60 33.84 -18.70 -29.58
N PHE A 61 34.87 -18.25 -28.85
CA PHE A 61 34.80 -17.07 -27.98
C PHE A 61 36.02 -16.19 -28.21
N SER A 62 35.81 -14.87 -28.23
CA SER A 62 36.82 -13.86 -28.37
C SER A 62 36.76 -12.83 -27.26
N LEU A 63 37.91 -12.48 -26.67
CA LEU A 63 37.97 -11.54 -25.56
C LEU A 63 39.19 -10.67 -25.69
N PRO A 64 39.11 -9.32 -25.62
CA PRO A 64 40.27 -8.44 -25.60
C PRO A 64 41.17 -8.74 -24.40
N LYS A 65 42.49 -8.63 -24.59
CA LYS A 65 43.43 -8.90 -23.49
C LYS A 65 43.42 -7.78 -22.46
N LYS A 66 42.81 -8.02 -21.30
CA LYS A 66 42.82 -7.13 -20.14
C LYS A 66 42.54 -7.91 -18.85
N LEU A 67 42.52 -7.22 -17.71
CA LEU A 67 42.10 -7.79 -16.42
C LEU A 67 40.58 -7.96 -16.38
N TYR A 68 40.12 -9.14 -15.98
CA TYR A 68 38.72 -9.48 -15.79
C TYR A 68 38.48 -10.08 -14.41
N SER A 69 37.39 -9.71 -13.77
CA SER A 69 36.82 -10.45 -12.67
C SER A 69 35.98 -11.62 -13.18
N LEU A 70 35.72 -12.61 -12.33
CA LEU A 70 34.88 -13.77 -12.68
C LEU A 70 33.49 -13.36 -13.18
N THR A 71 32.91 -12.32 -12.58
CA THR A 71 31.59 -11.82 -12.98
C THR A 71 31.60 -11.18 -14.37
N GLU A 72 32.69 -10.43 -14.69
CA GLU A 72 32.82 -9.77 -16.00
C GLU A 72 33.04 -10.79 -17.12
N ILE A 73 33.87 -11.82 -16.88
CA ILE A 73 34.11 -12.83 -17.91
C ILE A 73 32.90 -13.73 -18.15
N ASN A 74 32.16 -14.10 -17.10
CA ASN A 74 30.88 -14.82 -17.23
C ASN A 74 29.86 -14.01 -18.02
N PHE A 75 29.76 -12.70 -17.77
CA PHE A 75 28.88 -11.81 -18.52
C PHE A 75 29.24 -11.73 -20.01
N GLU A 76 30.56 -11.70 -20.35
CA GLU A 76 31.00 -11.70 -21.74
C GLU A 76 30.70 -13.05 -22.42
N ILE A 77 30.76 -14.18 -21.69
CA ILE A 77 30.35 -15.51 -22.21
C ILE A 77 28.87 -15.49 -22.56
N GLU A 78 28.01 -15.03 -21.65
CA GLU A 78 26.56 -14.93 -21.87
C GLU A 78 26.22 -14.00 -23.04
N LYS A 79 26.94 -12.90 -23.17
CA LYS A 79 26.74 -11.91 -24.23
C LYS A 79 27.05 -12.42 -25.63
N GLN A 80 28.10 -13.25 -25.77
CA GLN A 80 28.58 -13.74 -27.06
C GLN A 80 28.01 -15.11 -27.44
N SER A 81 27.40 -15.81 -26.50
CA SER A 81 26.83 -17.14 -26.69
C SER A 81 25.35 -17.17 -26.34
N ALA A 82 24.61 -18.12 -26.87
CA ALA A 82 23.22 -18.38 -26.45
C ALA A 82 23.18 -19.22 -25.15
N LEU A 83 24.12 -18.97 -24.23
CA LEU A 83 24.27 -19.70 -22.96
C LEU A 83 24.02 -18.76 -21.79
N GLN A 84 23.55 -19.32 -20.69
CA GLN A 84 23.39 -18.63 -19.39
C GLN A 84 24.30 -19.29 -18.36
N VAL A 85 25.04 -18.48 -17.60
CA VAL A 85 25.94 -18.92 -16.53
C VAL A 85 25.28 -18.68 -15.17
N VAL A 86 24.76 -19.72 -14.55
CA VAL A 86 24.06 -19.64 -13.27
C VAL A 86 25.02 -20.03 -12.13
N LYS A 87 25.23 -19.12 -11.19
CA LYS A 87 25.99 -19.41 -9.97
C LYS A 87 25.18 -20.32 -9.05
N ILE A 88 25.69 -21.55 -8.78
CA ILE A 88 25.10 -22.49 -7.84
C ILE A 88 25.57 -22.18 -6.41
N ASN A 89 26.90 -21.96 -6.24
CA ASN A 89 27.50 -21.51 -4.98
C ASN A 89 28.83 -20.79 -5.30
N ASP A 90 29.68 -20.52 -4.31
CA ASP A 90 30.93 -19.73 -4.52
C ASP A 90 31.96 -20.44 -5.40
N ARG A 91 31.91 -21.77 -5.53
CA ARG A 91 32.83 -22.57 -6.34
C ARG A 91 32.22 -23.23 -7.57
N PHE A 92 30.88 -23.29 -7.67
CA PHE A 92 30.21 -24.03 -8.74
C PHE A 92 29.29 -23.15 -9.56
N TYR A 93 29.38 -23.24 -10.89
CA TYR A 93 28.59 -22.58 -11.88
C TYR A 93 27.97 -23.60 -12.85
N SER A 94 26.73 -23.41 -13.28
CA SER A 94 26.09 -24.19 -14.33
C SER A 94 25.99 -23.37 -15.59
N VAL A 95 26.43 -23.93 -16.74
CA VAL A 95 26.26 -23.32 -18.06
C VAL A 95 25.14 -24.07 -18.78
N ASN A 96 24.02 -23.40 -18.97
CA ASN A 96 22.84 -23.97 -19.61
C ASN A 96 22.57 -23.25 -20.93
N LYS A 97 21.80 -23.86 -21.83
CA LYS A 97 21.23 -23.13 -22.95
C LYS A 97 20.38 -21.99 -22.35
N ALA A 98 20.63 -20.78 -22.74
CA ALA A 98 19.77 -19.66 -22.38
C ALA A 98 18.34 -20.09 -22.77
N PRO A 99 17.33 -19.95 -21.89
CA PRO A 99 15.98 -20.27 -22.28
C PRO A 99 15.71 -19.56 -23.59
N GLU A 100 15.21 -20.27 -24.60
CA GLU A 100 14.70 -19.65 -25.82
C GLU A 100 13.61 -18.71 -25.37
N THR A 101 14.00 -17.46 -25.09
CA THR A 101 13.04 -16.39 -24.99
C THR A 101 12.44 -16.32 -26.36
N ASP A 102 11.22 -16.82 -26.47
CA ASP A 102 10.39 -16.54 -27.62
C ASP A 102 10.53 -15.04 -27.85
N ASP A 103 11.17 -14.65 -28.97
CA ASP A 103 11.38 -13.23 -29.30
C ASP A 103 10.06 -12.44 -29.39
N SER A 104 8.93 -13.16 -29.30
CA SER A 104 7.61 -12.59 -29.10
C SER A 104 7.41 -11.99 -27.72
N GLU A 105 8.21 -12.33 -26.69
CA GLU A 105 8.11 -11.79 -25.33
C GLU A 105 9.07 -10.65 -25.02
N LYS A 106 10.04 -10.35 -25.86
CA LYS A 106 10.74 -9.07 -25.78
C LYS A 106 9.80 -7.96 -26.25
N ILE A 107 8.87 -7.57 -25.37
CA ILE A 107 8.44 -6.18 -25.34
C ILE A 107 9.73 -5.40 -25.07
N ILE A 108 10.19 -4.59 -26.03
CA ILE A 108 11.25 -3.60 -25.79
C ILE A 108 10.65 -2.64 -24.74
N ARG A 109 10.74 -3.01 -23.48
CA ARG A 109 10.49 -2.07 -22.40
C ARG A 109 11.71 -1.17 -22.42
N LEU A 110 11.48 0.11 -22.66
CA LEU A 110 12.49 1.12 -22.35
C LEU A 110 12.99 0.81 -20.93
N GLU A 111 14.30 0.64 -20.76
CA GLU A 111 14.86 0.33 -19.45
C GLU A 111 14.47 1.47 -18.51
N GLU A 112 13.54 1.15 -17.63
CA GLU A 112 13.16 2.04 -16.55
C GLU A 112 14.29 2.01 -15.55
N VAL A 113 14.83 3.16 -15.14
CA VAL A 113 15.83 3.20 -14.07
C VAL A 113 15.18 2.65 -12.80
N VAL A 114 15.64 1.49 -12.38
CA VAL A 114 15.06 0.78 -11.23
C VAL A 114 16.11 0.69 -10.14
N VAL A 115 15.74 1.10 -8.95
CA VAL A 115 16.47 0.74 -7.74
C VAL A 115 15.94 -0.63 -7.30
N GLU A 116 16.71 -1.70 -7.52
CA GLU A 116 16.29 -3.10 -7.36
C GLU A 116 15.90 -3.47 -5.92
N GLU A 117 16.53 -2.87 -4.94
CA GLU A 117 16.27 -3.15 -3.54
C GLU A 117 16.13 -1.84 -2.76
N PHE A 118 14.93 -1.28 -2.79
CA PHE A 118 14.56 -0.08 -2.05
C PHE A 118 14.01 -0.46 -0.69
N LEU A 119 14.61 0.00 0.41
CA LEU A 119 14.32 -0.39 1.80
C LEU A 119 14.61 -1.88 2.07
N ALA A 120 13.81 -2.78 1.55
CA ALA A 120 13.88 -4.21 1.78
C ALA A 120 13.93 -4.99 0.46
N LYS A 121 14.39 -6.24 0.51
CA LYS A 121 14.27 -7.15 -0.62
C LYS A 121 12.79 -7.31 -0.98
N GLY A 122 12.47 -7.27 -2.27
CA GLY A 122 11.09 -7.34 -2.75
C GLY A 122 10.41 -5.98 -2.92
N ILE A 123 11.05 -4.88 -2.52
CA ILE A 123 10.61 -3.51 -2.82
C ILE A 123 11.60 -2.89 -3.81
N LYS A 124 11.07 -2.39 -4.94
CA LYS A 124 11.83 -1.73 -5.98
C LYS A 124 11.30 -0.31 -6.17
N LYS A 125 12.14 0.61 -6.58
CA LYS A 125 11.71 1.94 -7.01
C LYS A 125 12.02 2.13 -8.49
N THR A 126 11.00 2.43 -9.26
CA THR A 126 11.10 2.85 -10.64
C THR A 126 11.16 4.38 -10.73
N ASN A 127 11.20 4.91 -11.93
CA ASN A 127 11.14 6.34 -12.16
C ASN A 127 9.85 7.00 -11.63
N GLN A 128 8.72 6.28 -11.69
CA GLN A 128 7.39 6.84 -11.37
C GLN A 128 6.81 6.31 -10.06
N HIS A 129 7.10 5.05 -9.70
CA HIS A 129 6.37 4.35 -8.65
C HIS A 129 7.24 3.33 -7.92
N TYR A 130 6.72 2.82 -6.82
CA TYR A 130 7.31 1.70 -6.11
C TYR A 130 6.65 0.40 -6.55
N ILE A 131 7.43 -0.66 -6.69
CA ILE A 131 6.94 -2.01 -6.98
C ILE A 131 7.24 -2.88 -5.78
N ILE A 132 6.22 -3.45 -5.17
CA ILE A 132 6.32 -4.33 -4.01
C ILE A 132 5.87 -5.73 -4.44
N SER A 133 6.70 -6.74 -4.19
CA SER A 133 6.35 -8.15 -4.33
C SER A 133 6.20 -8.74 -2.92
N PRO A 134 4.99 -8.82 -2.34
CA PRO A 134 4.79 -9.10 -0.92
C PRO A 134 5.42 -10.43 -0.49
N GLN A 135 5.30 -11.48 -1.29
CA GLN A 135 5.93 -12.79 -1.01
C GLN A 135 7.45 -12.73 -0.93
N LYS A 136 8.10 -11.76 -1.59
CA LYS A 136 9.56 -11.55 -1.60
C LYS A 136 10.01 -10.55 -0.55
N VAL A 137 9.08 -9.79 0.03
CA VAL A 137 9.39 -8.84 1.09
C VAL A 137 9.87 -9.61 2.32
N GLN A 138 11.06 -9.28 2.76
CA GLN A 138 11.60 -9.81 4.01
C GLN A 138 10.76 -9.30 5.18
N THR A 139 10.79 -10.00 6.31
CA THR A 139 10.13 -9.58 7.55
C THR A 139 10.51 -8.13 7.86
N LEU A 140 9.49 -7.27 8.03
CA LEU A 140 9.65 -5.87 8.41
C LEU A 140 9.56 -5.74 9.95
N PRO A 141 10.05 -4.64 10.54
CA PRO A 141 9.95 -4.42 11.98
C PRO A 141 8.51 -4.51 12.47
N GLY A 142 8.25 -5.27 13.55
CA GLY A 142 6.94 -5.41 14.16
C GLY A 142 5.91 -6.25 13.39
N VAL A 143 6.25 -6.68 12.18
CA VAL A 143 5.34 -7.41 11.29
C VAL A 143 5.93 -8.79 11.01
N THR A 144 5.23 -9.84 11.42
CA THR A 144 5.67 -11.24 11.19
C THR A 144 5.34 -11.72 9.80
N ASP A 145 4.08 -11.57 9.40
CA ASP A 145 3.61 -11.82 8.05
C ASP A 145 3.60 -10.50 7.28
N ALA A 146 4.03 -10.52 6.02
CA ALA A 146 3.98 -9.33 5.19
C ALA A 146 2.52 -8.85 5.08
N ASP A 147 2.25 -7.64 5.50
CA ASP A 147 0.99 -6.94 5.23
C ASP A 147 1.26 -5.86 4.19
N ILE A 148 0.46 -5.83 3.12
CA ILE A 148 0.70 -4.94 1.99
C ILE A 148 0.61 -3.47 2.41
N LEU A 149 -0.46 -3.10 3.10
CA LEU A 149 -0.71 -1.71 3.47
C LEU A 149 0.22 -1.25 4.61
N LEU A 150 0.52 -2.11 5.59
CA LEU A 150 1.51 -1.83 6.61
C LEU A 150 2.93 -1.70 6.02
N SER A 151 3.24 -2.46 4.96
CA SER A 151 4.53 -2.35 4.26
C SER A 151 4.71 -0.98 3.60
N LEU A 152 3.63 -0.35 3.12
CA LEU A 152 3.67 1.01 2.55
C LEU A 152 4.01 2.07 3.60
N GLN A 153 3.66 1.85 4.87
CA GLN A 153 3.96 2.79 5.97
C GLN A 153 5.46 2.89 6.29
N GLN A 154 6.28 1.96 5.77
CA GLN A 154 7.75 2.06 5.86
C GLN A 154 8.34 3.06 4.86
N LEU A 155 7.56 3.47 3.83
CA LEU A 155 8.00 4.41 2.81
C LEU A 155 7.91 5.85 3.30
N PRO A 156 8.86 6.73 2.91
CA PRO A 156 8.77 8.15 3.26
C PRO A 156 7.50 8.79 2.66
N GLY A 157 6.91 9.73 3.38
CA GLY A 157 5.68 10.41 2.97
C GLY A 157 4.38 9.62 3.16
N VAL A 158 4.44 8.39 3.71
CA VAL A 158 3.28 7.58 4.05
C VAL A 158 3.16 7.49 5.57
N LYS A 159 2.00 7.84 6.12
CA LYS A 159 1.72 7.86 7.56
C LYS A 159 0.40 7.17 7.87
N SER A 160 0.28 6.64 9.07
CA SER A 160 -0.98 6.15 9.63
C SER A 160 -1.22 6.78 11.00
N PRO A 161 -1.93 7.91 11.07
CA PRO A 161 -2.11 8.67 12.31
C PRO A 161 -2.83 7.92 13.43
N ASN A 162 -3.53 6.83 13.12
CA ASN A 162 -4.33 6.03 14.05
C ASN A 162 -3.81 4.59 14.21
N GLU A 163 -2.59 4.29 13.70
CA GLU A 163 -1.97 2.95 13.73
C GLU A 163 -2.79 1.85 13.02
N THR A 164 -3.58 2.20 12.01
CA THR A 164 -4.32 1.23 11.21
C THR A 164 -3.61 0.90 9.89
N ALA A 165 -3.81 -0.28 9.34
CA ALA A 165 -3.26 -0.64 8.04
C ALA A 165 -3.91 0.18 6.91
N THR A 166 -5.21 0.45 7.02
CA THR A 166 -5.99 1.14 5.96
C THR A 166 -5.95 2.66 6.05
N GLY A 167 -5.65 3.22 7.21
CA GLY A 167 -5.59 4.66 7.44
C GLY A 167 -4.36 5.32 6.84
N LEU A 168 -4.11 5.10 5.54
CA LEU A 168 -2.93 5.62 4.85
C LEU A 168 -3.11 7.07 4.44
N TYR A 169 -2.31 7.93 5.05
CA TYR A 169 -2.18 9.36 4.70
C TYR A 169 -0.92 9.55 3.87
N ILE A 170 -1.09 9.99 2.63
CA ILE A 170 -0.02 10.10 1.67
C ILE A 170 0.18 11.57 1.31
N ARG A 171 1.31 12.14 1.74
CA ARG A 171 1.64 13.55 1.51
C ARG A 171 0.47 14.48 1.86
N GLY A 172 -0.05 14.34 3.08
CA GLY A 172 -1.16 15.13 3.62
C GLY A 172 -2.55 14.79 3.08
N GLY A 173 -2.65 13.87 2.13
CA GLY A 173 -3.94 13.35 1.67
C GLY A 173 -4.50 12.30 2.61
N THR A 174 -5.81 12.29 2.80
CA THR A 174 -6.57 11.37 3.64
C THR A 174 -6.72 9.98 3.00
N SER A 175 -7.15 8.98 3.76
CA SER A 175 -7.29 7.59 3.27
C SER A 175 -8.27 7.45 2.11
N ASP A 176 -9.38 8.20 2.10
CA ASP A 176 -10.38 8.23 1.04
C ASP A 176 -9.87 8.85 -0.28
N GLN A 177 -8.78 9.60 -0.21
CA GLN A 177 -8.11 10.20 -1.37
C GLN A 177 -7.16 9.22 -2.07
N ASN A 178 -7.02 8.00 -1.58
CA ASN A 178 -6.23 6.95 -2.21
C ASN A 178 -7.10 6.01 -3.05
N LEU A 179 -6.61 5.61 -4.22
CA LEU A 179 -7.22 4.56 -5.03
C LEU A 179 -6.54 3.22 -4.75
N ILE A 180 -7.31 2.25 -4.29
CA ILE A 180 -6.83 0.89 -4.06
C ILE A 180 -7.53 -0.06 -5.02
N LEU A 181 -6.75 -0.73 -5.86
CA LEU A 181 -7.23 -1.66 -6.86
C LEU A 181 -6.65 -3.05 -6.62
N MET A 182 -7.46 -4.09 -6.80
CA MET A 182 -7.02 -5.47 -6.90
C MET A 182 -7.51 -6.09 -8.22
N ASP A 183 -6.58 -6.38 -9.14
CA ASP A 183 -6.88 -6.82 -10.52
C ASP A 183 -7.89 -5.93 -11.27
N GLY A 184 -7.94 -4.60 -10.93
CA GLY A 184 -8.88 -3.62 -11.47
C GLY A 184 -10.18 -3.47 -10.66
N ILE A 185 -10.45 -4.33 -9.69
CA ILE A 185 -11.57 -4.21 -8.74
C ILE A 185 -11.23 -3.11 -7.73
N ARG A 186 -12.15 -2.15 -7.53
CA ARG A 186 -11.96 -1.03 -6.59
C ARG A 186 -12.32 -1.46 -5.17
N LEU A 187 -11.45 -1.13 -4.20
CA LEU A 187 -11.67 -1.44 -2.80
C LEU A 187 -11.98 -0.16 -2.03
N TYR A 188 -13.14 -0.12 -1.41
CA TYR A 188 -13.62 1.03 -0.62
C TYR A 188 -13.33 0.89 0.88
N HIS A 189 -13.20 -0.34 1.36
CA HIS A 189 -12.76 -0.67 2.71
C HIS A 189 -11.74 -1.84 2.63
N PRO A 190 -10.44 -1.55 2.46
CA PRO A 190 -9.43 -2.57 2.21
C PRO A 190 -8.87 -3.21 3.50
N GLY A 191 -9.66 -3.30 4.58
CA GLY A 191 -9.21 -3.76 5.88
C GLY A 191 -10.13 -4.76 6.57
N HIS A 192 -9.52 -5.44 7.54
CA HIS A 192 -10.20 -6.23 8.55
C HIS A 192 -9.99 -5.61 9.93
N LEU A 193 -10.84 -5.97 10.89
CA LEU A 193 -10.76 -5.52 12.27
C LEU A 193 -10.63 -3.98 12.34
N PHE A 194 -11.64 -3.27 11.83
CA PHE A 194 -11.67 -1.80 11.79
C PHE A 194 -10.44 -1.19 11.09
N GLY A 195 -9.98 -1.84 10.04
CA GLY A 195 -8.82 -1.39 9.27
C GLY A 195 -7.46 -1.67 9.91
N MET A 196 -7.39 -2.36 11.03
CA MET A 196 -6.11 -2.68 11.70
C MET A 196 -5.24 -3.64 10.87
N ILE A 197 -5.85 -4.47 10.02
CA ILE A 197 -5.19 -5.46 9.18
C ILE A 197 -5.64 -5.24 7.73
N SER A 198 -4.72 -5.36 6.77
CA SER A 198 -5.09 -5.37 5.34
C SER A 198 -5.98 -6.57 4.99
N SER A 199 -7.04 -6.33 4.22
CA SER A 199 -7.92 -7.38 3.72
C SER A 199 -7.37 -8.14 2.50
N ILE A 200 -6.15 -7.83 2.08
CA ILE A 200 -5.50 -8.45 0.92
C ILE A 200 -4.50 -9.47 1.41
N ASN A 201 -4.70 -10.74 1.03
CA ASN A 201 -3.77 -11.81 1.42
C ASN A 201 -2.39 -11.56 0.78
N PRO A 202 -1.32 -11.30 1.57
CA PRO A 202 0.01 -11.00 1.05
C PRO A 202 0.71 -12.23 0.44
N ASN A 203 0.17 -13.41 0.66
CA ASN A 203 0.76 -14.69 0.25
C ASN A 203 0.32 -15.12 -1.15
N VAL A 204 -0.59 -14.39 -1.78
CA VAL A 204 -0.89 -14.49 -3.21
C VAL A 204 0.31 -14.03 -4.03
N GLU A 205 0.65 -14.73 -5.11
CA GLU A 205 1.69 -14.30 -6.05
C GLU A 205 1.20 -13.04 -6.80
N GLN A 206 1.64 -11.87 -6.33
CA GLN A 206 1.13 -10.57 -6.79
C GLN A 206 2.21 -9.50 -6.77
N THR A 207 1.92 -8.42 -7.47
CA THR A 207 2.74 -7.21 -7.54
C THR A 207 1.90 -6.02 -7.16
N VAL A 208 2.42 -5.17 -6.28
CA VAL A 208 1.80 -3.91 -5.85
C VAL A 208 2.57 -2.76 -6.47
N SER A 209 1.89 -1.94 -7.27
CA SER A 209 2.43 -0.69 -7.80
C SER A 209 1.88 0.48 -6.98
N TYR A 210 2.77 1.20 -6.30
CA TYR A 210 2.40 2.34 -5.46
C TYR A 210 2.93 3.64 -6.05
N TYR A 211 2.01 4.59 -6.30
CA TYR A 211 2.30 5.92 -6.84
C TYR A 211 1.96 7.00 -5.80
N ASN A 212 2.89 7.90 -5.52
CA ASN A 212 2.68 9.10 -4.69
C ASN A 212 2.92 10.41 -5.44
N LYS A 213 3.37 10.34 -6.69
CA LYS A 213 3.61 11.45 -7.62
C LYS A 213 3.66 10.94 -9.06
N ALA A 214 3.62 11.84 -10.02
CA ALA A 214 3.74 11.54 -11.45
C ALA A 214 2.85 10.36 -11.90
N VAL A 215 1.64 10.32 -11.37
CA VAL A 215 0.70 9.21 -11.59
C VAL A 215 0.38 9.09 -13.06
N ASN A 216 0.46 7.86 -13.63
CA ASN A 216 0.09 7.62 -15.02
C ASN A 216 -1.35 8.09 -15.29
N PRO A 217 -1.63 8.84 -16.37
CA PRO A 217 -2.97 9.40 -16.67
C PRO A 217 -4.10 8.38 -16.81
N LYS A 218 -3.81 7.10 -17.03
CA LYS A 218 -4.82 6.03 -16.97
C LYS A 218 -5.50 5.94 -15.60
N PHE A 219 -4.85 6.37 -14.53
CA PHE A 219 -5.45 6.44 -13.20
C PHE A 219 -6.05 7.81 -12.95
N GLY A 220 -7.31 7.85 -12.60
CA GLY A 220 -8.07 9.02 -12.17
C GLY A 220 -8.71 8.80 -10.82
N GLU A 221 -9.83 9.48 -10.57
CA GLU A 221 -10.80 9.24 -9.48
C GLU A 221 -10.34 9.56 -8.07
N ARG A 222 -9.04 9.73 -7.82
CA ARG A 222 -8.49 10.04 -6.50
C ARG A 222 -7.37 11.08 -6.58
N VAL A 223 -7.22 11.86 -5.53
CA VAL A 223 -6.30 13.02 -5.50
C VAL A 223 -5.02 12.79 -4.70
N SER A 224 -4.82 11.57 -4.12
CA SER A 224 -3.60 11.24 -3.37
C SER A 224 -2.92 9.98 -3.93
N GLY A 225 -2.66 8.95 -3.15
CA GLY A 225 -1.94 7.76 -3.60
C GLY A 225 -2.74 6.85 -4.54
N ILE A 226 -2.01 6.08 -5.36
CA ILE A 226 -2.59 4.96 -6.12
C ILE A 226 -1.87 3.67 -5.70
N ILE A 227 -2.63 2.66 -5.32
CA ILE A 227 -2.15 1.33 -4.92
C ILE A 227 -2.82 0.32 -5.87
N ASP A 228 -2.10 -0.09 -6.91
CA ASP A 228 -2.58 -1.02 -7.95
C ASP A 228 -1.97 -2.40 -7.69
N ILE A 229 -2.80 -3.34 -7.21
CA ILE A 229 -2.42 -4.70 -6.85
C ILE A 229 -2.84 -5.62 -7.98
N LYS A 230 -1.87 -6.36 -8.52
CA LYS A 230 -2.10 -7.32 -9.59
C LYS A 230 -1.60 -8.68 -9.19
N SER A 231 -2.49 -9.66 -9.11
CA SER A 231 -2.12 -11.06 -9.03
C SER A 231 -1.50 -11.53 -10.36
N THR A 232 -0.64 -12.53 -10.30
CA THR A 232 0.13 -12.96 -11.48
C THR A 232 -0.77 -13.46 -12.62
N ASP A 233 -0.42 -13.11 -13.85
CA ASP A 233 -1.04 -13.67 -15.07
C ASP A 233 -0.32 -14.95 -15.54
N GLN A 234 0.75 -15.38 -14.85
CA GLN A 234 1.51 -16.56 -15.23
C GLN A 234 0.73 -17.84 -14.94
N ILE A 235 0.69 -18.73 -15.92
CA ILE A 235 0.16 -20.09 -15.75
C ILE A 235 1.30 -20.98 -15.28
N THR A 236 1.20 -21.47 -14.04
CA THR A 236 2.22 -22.35 -13.46
C THR A 236 2.30 -23.69 -14.21
N GLU A 237 3.46 -24.33 -14.19
CA GLU A 237 3.62 -25.67 -14.78
C GLU A 237 3.21 -26.80 -13.81
N LYS A 238 3.25 -26.55 -12.50
CA LYS A 238 2.96 -27.50 -11.44
C LYS A 238 2.06 -26.85 -10.40
N LEU A 239 1.41 -27.69 -9.60
CA LEU A 239 0.69 -27.25 -8.42
C LEU A 239 1.66 -26.53 -7.47
N LYS A 240 1.29 -25.34 -7.02
CA LYS A 240 1.93 -24.60 -5.94
C LYS A 240 0.91 -24.39 -4.83
N VAL A 241 1.30 -24.66 -3.59
CA VAL A 241 0.47 -24.44 -2.40
C VAL A 241 1.29 -23.64 -1.39
N ASN A 242 0.70 -22.56 -0.90
CA ASN A 242 1.24 -21.78 0.21
C ASN A 242 0.16 -21.74 1.29
N ALA A 243 0.45 -22.22 2.48
CA ALA A 243 -0.49 -22.22 3.59
C ALA A 243 0.20 -21.70 4.86
N GLY A 244 -0.54 -20.97 5.68
CA GLY A 244 -0.02 -20.39 6.91
C GLY A 244 -1.06 -20.22 7.99
N ILE A 245 -0.57 -20.07 9.21
CA ILE A 245 -1.35 -19.73 10.38
C ILE A 245 -0.55 -18.72 11.22
N ASN A 246 -1.22 -17.74 11.77
CA ASN A 246 -0.64 -16.76 12.70
C ASN A 246 -1.58 -16.57 13.90
N ALA A 247 -1.32 -15.61 14.78
CA ALA A 247 -2.11 -15.40 16.00
C ALA A 247 -3.58 -14.95 15.78
N LEU A 248 -3.98 -14.63 14.53
CA LEU A 248 -5.31 -14.06 14.21
C LEU A 248 -6.10 -14.90 13.22
N ASN A 249 -5.42 -15.50 12.24
CA ASN A 249 -6.06 -16.16 11.10
C ASN A 249 -5.23 -17.31 10.55
N ALA A 250 -5.87 -18.13 9.73
CA ALA A 250 -5.23 -19.09 8.84
C ALA A 250 -5.51 -18.68 7.39
N ASP A 251 -4.54 -18.96 6.51
CA ASP A 251 -4.64 -18.66 5.09
C ASP A 251 -4.09 -19.78 4.21
N VAL A 252 -4.59 -19.82 2.98
CA VAL A 252 -4.12 -20.72 1.94
C VAL A 252 -4.13 -20.01 0.59
N TYR A 253 -3.11 -20.28 -0.23
CA TYR A 253 -3.05 -19.90 -1.64
C TYR A 253 -2.68 -21.11 -2.47
N ILE A 254 -3.44 -21.35 -3.53
CA ILE A 254 -3.25 -22.46 -4.46
C ILE A 254 -3.16 -21.91 -5.87
N GLN A 255 -2.14 -22.33 -6.61
CA GLN A 255 -2.00 -22.07 -8.03
C GLN A 255 -1.78 -23.39 -8.76
N THR A 256 -2.63 -23.67 -9.78
CA THR A 256 -2.60 -24.93 -10.51
C THR A 256 -2.84 -24.72 -12.00
N PRO A 257 -2.15 -25.46 -12.88
CA PRO A 257 -2.52 -25.53 -14.29
C PRO A 257 -3.73 -26.46 -14.45
N LEU A 258 -4.82 -25.96 -15.03
CA LEU A 258 -5.95 -26.78 -15.45
C LEU A 258 -5.69 -27.39 -16.84
N VAL A 259 -5.07 -26.59 -17.73
CA VAL A 259 -4.54 -27.03 -19.01
C VAL A 259 -3.13 -26.43 -19.15
N LYS A 260 -2.14 -27.30 -19.33
CA LYS A 260 -0.72 -26.91 -19.40
C LYS A 260 -0.51 -25.76 -20.39
N ASN A 261 0.13 -24.69 -19.96
CA ASN A 261 0.45 -23.47 -20.71
C ASN A 261 -0.75 -22.71 -21.33
N LYS A 262 -2.00 -23.15 -21.07
CA LYS A 262 -3.21 -22.55 -21.67
C LYS A 262 -4.21 -22.05 -20.65
N LEU A 263 -4.45 -22.79 -19.56
CA LEU A 263 -5.46 -22.43 -18.57
C LEU A 263 -4.91 -22.69 -17.18
N GLY A 264 -4.87 -21.66 -16.35
CA GLY A 264 -4.42 -21.73 -14.96
C GLY A 264 -5.45 -21.16 -14.00
N LEU A 265 -5.54 -21.74 -12.81
CA LEU A 265 -6.40 -21.30 -11.73
C LEU A 265 -5.55 -20.90 -10.53
N GLN A 266 -5.92 -19.80 -9.92
CA GLN A 266 -5.41 -19.32 -8.64
C GLN A 266 -6.59 -19.18 -7.69
N VAL A 267 -6.44 -19.64 -6.46
CA VAL A 267 -7.44 -19.47 -5.40
C VAL A 267 -6.72 -19.09 -4.11
N SER A 268 -7.24 -18.13 -3.40
CA SER A 268 -6.77 -17.74 -2.07
C SER A 268 -7.94 -17.67 -1.11
N GLY A 269 -7.70 -18.07 0.13
CA GLY A 269 -8.65 -17.91 1.22
C GLY A 269 -7.91 -17.59 2.51
N ARG A 270 -8.47 -16.67 3.29
CA ARG A 270 -8.04 -16.37 4.64
C ARG A 270 -9.28 -16.22 5.52
N LYS A 271 -9.21 -16.78 6.74
CA LYS A 271 -10.29 -16.69 7.72
C LYS A 271 -9.71 -16.50 9.12
N SER A 272 -10.32 -15.60 9.91
CA SER A 272 -10.06 -15.51 11.35
C SER A 272 -10.58 -16.72 12.09
N TYR A 273 -9.99 -17.02 13.22
CA TYR A 273 -10.49 -18.01 14.19
C TYR A 273 -10.75 -17.41 15.58
N THR A 274 -10.91 -16.09 15.61
CA THR A 274 -11.17 -15.29 16.82
C THR A 274 -12.45 -15.67 17.54
N GLU A 275 -13.38 -16.34 16.86
CA GLU A 275 -14.59 -16.95 17.46
C GLU A 275 -14.26 -18.08 18.46
N TRP A 276 -13.16 -18.80 18.24
CA TRP A 276 -12.81 -19.98 19.06
C TRP A 276 -11.60 -19.74 19.94
N LEU A 277 -10.68 -18.86 19.49
CA LEU A 277 -9.43 -18.58 20.16
C LEU A 277 -9.17 -17.07 20.16
N GLN A 278 -9.39 -16.44 21.28
CA GLN A 278 -9.01 -15.07 21.54
C GLN A 278 -7.54 -15.04 21.94
N SER A 279 -6.66 -14.83 20.95
CA SER A 279 -5.24 -14.73 21.20
C SER A 279 -4.89 -13.41 21.93
N PRO A 280 -3.74 -13.33 22.64
CA PRO A 280 -3.27 -12.06 23.21
C PRO A 280 -3.13 -10.96 22.16
N THR A 281 -2.79 -11.29 20.91
CA THR A 281 -2.73 -10.36 19.79
C THR A 281 -4.11 -9.80 19.46
N PHE A 282 -5.12 -10.67 19.36
CA PHE A 282 -6.50 -10.25 19.11
C PHE A 282 -7.01 -9.33 20.23
N ASN A 283 -6.82 -9.70 21.49
CA ASN A 283 -7.27 -8.91 22.64
C ASN A 283 -6.65 -7.50 22.66
N GLN A 284 -5.36 -7.35 22.27
CA GLN A 284 -4.75 -6.03 22.16
C GLN A 284 -5.36 -5.17 21.04
N LEU A 285 -5.66 -5.77 19.88
CA LEU A 285 -6.33 -5.08 18.78
C LEU A 285 -7.77 -4.71 19.17
N GLU A 286 -8.50 -5.61 19.81
CA GLU A 286 -9.86 -5.39 20.30
C GLU A 286 -9.88 -4.25 21.33
N ASN A 287 -9.00 -4.26 22.33
CA ASN A 287 -8.87 -3.19 23.31
C ASN A 287 -8.55 -1.83 22.67
N LYS A 288 -7.80 -1.82 21.56
CA LYS A 288 -7.53 -0.59 20.80
C LYS A 288 -8.78 -0.05 20.12
N VAL A 289 -9.58 -0.92 19.54
CA VAL A 289 -10.82 -0.54 18.86
C VAL A 289 -11.86 0.00 19.81
N PHE A 290 -12.02 -0.65 20.97
CA PHE A 290 -13.06 -0.32 21.94
C PHE A 290 -12.61 0.63 23.07
N GLN A 291 -11.50 1.36 22.88
CA GLN A 291 -11.14 2.44 23.81
C GLN A 291 -12.29 3.43 23.95
N ASN A 292 -12.58 3.85 25.19
CA ASN A 292 -13.64 4.81 25.53
C ASN A 292 -15.08 4.36 25.20
N THR A 293 -15.28 3.09 24.88
CA THR A 293 -16.63 2.52 24.88
C THR A 293 -16.92 2.01 26.30
N ASN A 294 -18.15 2.16 26.79
CA ASN A 294 -18.57 1.65 28.11
C ASN A 294 -18.68 0.12 28.16
N PHE A 295 -17.74 -0.58 27.54
CA PHE A 295 -17.70 -2.04 27.46
C PHE A 295 -16.84 -2.65 28.58
N GLU A 296 -16.96 -2.13 29.81
CA GLU A 296 -16.17 -2.65 30.94
C GLU A 296 -16.55 -4.08 31.35
N ASP A 297 -17.74 -4.54 31.02
CA ASP A 297 -18.21 -5.91 31.29
C ASP A 297 -18.60 -6.62 29.98
N PHE A 298 -17.60 -7.14 29.26
CA PHE A 298 -17.86 -7.98 28.08
C PHE A 298 -18.48 -9.32 28.46
N ASP A 299 -19.69 -9.57 28.04
CA ASP A 299 -20.21 -10.93 27.99
C ASP A 299 -19.39 -11.72 26.95
N LYS A 300 -18.97 -12.94 27.28
CA LYS A 300 -18.07 -13.79 26.47
C LYS A 300 -18.65 -14.21 25.12
N ASP A 301 -19.85 -13.79 24.79
CA ASP A 301 -20.54 -14.08 23.52
C ASP A 301 -20.25 -13.04 22.42
N ASN A 302 -19.37 -12.07 22.67
CA ASN A 302 -18.97 -11.09 21.66
C ASN A 302 -18.15 -11.77 20.56
N GLN A 303 -18.56 -11.61 19.31
CA GLN A 303 -17.95 -12.25 18.17
C GLN A 303 -17.51 -11.22 17.15
N PHE A 304 -16.23 -11.23 16.84
CA PHE A 304 -15.71 -10.58 15.67
C PHE A 304 -15.08 -11.61 14.73
N ARG A 305 -15.50 -11.63 13.47
CA ARG A 305 -14.98 -12.54 12.46
C ARG A 305 -14.75 -11.86 11.14
N PHE A 306 -13.73 -12.29 10.46
CA PHE A 306 -13.43 -11.82 9.12
C PHE A 306 -12.97 -12.94 8.20
N TYR A 307 -13.17 -12.75 6.91
CA TYR A 307 -12.58 -13.57 5.87
C TYR A 307 -12.39 -12.79 4.58
N ASP A 308 -11.43 -13.21 3.80
CA ASP A 308 -11.23 -12.81 2.41
C ASP A 308 -10.97 -14.03 1.52
N TYR A 309 -11.60 -14.02 0.35
CA TYR A 309 -11.42 -15.03 -0.68
C TYR A 309 -11.15 -14.34 -2.01
N SER A 310 -10.23 -14.88 -2.80
CA SER A 310 -10.01 -14.45 -4.17
C SER A 310 -9.80 -15.64 -5.09
N ALA A 311 -10.23 -15.48 -6.34
CA ALA A 311 -9.99 -16.47 -7.38
C ALA A 311 -9.63 -15.76 -8.68
N LYS A 312 -8.70 -16.33 -9.45
CA LYS A 312 -8.33 -15.85 -10.77
C LYS A 312 -8.14 -17.00 -11.74
N LEU A 313 -8.82 -16.91 -12.87
CA LEU A 313 -8.68 -17.83 -14.00
C LEU A 313 -7.93 -17.13 -15.12
N ASN A 314 -6.78 -17.67 -15.50
CA ASN A 314 -5.94 -17.16 -16.57
C ASN A 314 -6.05 -18.08 -17.79
N PHE A 315 -6.51 -17.55 -18.92
CA PHE A 315 -6.64 -18.25 -20.18
C PHE A 315 -5.78 -17.62 -21.27
N LYS A 316 -4.84 -18.41 -21.82
CA LYS A 316 -3.93 -18.03 -22.90
C LYS A 316 -4.30 -18.82 -24.16
N PRO A 317 -5.26 -18.35 -24.97
CA PRO A 317 -5.68 -19.07 -26.18
C PRO A 317 -4.56 -19.21 -27.21
N ASN A 318 -3.66 -18.24 -27.26
CA ASN A 318 -2.45 -18.22 -28.10
C ASN A 318 -1.36 -17.33 -27.49
N ALA A 319 -0.17 -17.28 -28.10
CA ALA A 319 0.97 -16.49 -27.60
C ALA A 319 0.71 -14.96 -27.53
N LYS A 320 -0.28 -14.45 -28.26
CA LYS A 320 -0.58 -13.01 -28.36
C LYS A 320 -1.75 -12.55 -27.50
N SER A 321 -2.51 -13.49 -26.92
CA SER A 321 -3.75 -13.18 -26.18
C SER A 321 -3.71 -13.76 -24.77
N MET A 322 -4.09 -12.95 -23.79
CA MET A 322 -4.30 -13.34 -22.40
C MET A 322 -5.65 -12.81 -21.92
N ILE A 323 -6.46 -13.69 -21.38
CA ILE A 323 -7.75 -13.37 -20.78
C ILE A 323 -7.69 -13.81 -19.32
N SER A 324 -7.99 -12.89 -18.41
CA SER A 324 -8.01 -13.17 -16.96
C SER A 324 -9.36 -12.77 -16.38
N LEU A 325 -9.99 -13.69 -15.67
CA LEU A 325 -11.21 -13.46 -14.90
C LEU A 325 -10.85 -13.51 -13.42
N SER A 326 -11.08 -12.44 -12.70
CA SER A 326 -10.78 -12.34 -11.26
C SER A 326 -12.04 -12.07 -10.46
N GLY A 327 -12.14 -12.67 -9.27
CA GLY A 327 -13.21 -12.45 -8.31
C GLY A 327 -12.65 -12.27 -6.90
N LEU A 328 -13.34 -11.46 -6.09
CA LEU A 328 -12.94 -11.10 -4.74
C LEU A 328 -14.14 -10.98 -3.82
N VAL A 329 -14.00 -11.50 -2.60
CA VAL A 329 -14.95 -11.36 -1.49
C VAL A 329 -14.19 -11.02 -0.23
N ILE A 330 -14.55 -9.93 0.44
CA ILE A 330 -14.01 -9.52 1.74
C ILE A 330 -15.19 -9.27 2.66
N LYS A 331 -15.17 -9.86 3.86
CA LYS A 331 -16.24 -9.68 4.83
C LYS A 331 -15.71 -9.51 6.25
N ASN A 332 -16.37 -8.62 7.00
CA ASN A 332 -16.17 -8.41 8.43
C ASN A 332 -17.54 -8.42 9.09
N ASP A 333 -17.73 -9.27 10.08
CA ASP A 333 -18.93 -9.38 10.89
C ASP A 333 -18.56 -9.09 12.35
N LEU A 334 -19.33 -8.21 12.98
CA LEU A 334 -19.27 -7.88 14.39
C LEU A 334 -20.65 -8.09 15.01
N ASP A 335 -20.71 -8.84 16.09
CA ASP A 335 -21.91 -9.00 16.93
C ASP A 335 -21.47 -8.83 18.39
N TYR A 336 -21.81 -7.68 18.96
CA TYR A 336 -21.49 -7.34 20.35
C TYR A 336 -22.75 -7.14 21.15
N LYS A 337 -22.80 -7.84 22.27
CA LYS A 337 -23.86 -7.71 23.25
C LYS A 337 -23.27 -7.28 24.59
N ASN A 338 -23.69 -6.15 25.10
CA ASN A 338 -23.26 -5.66 26.38
C ASN A 338 -24.47 -5.51 27.33
N ILE A 339 -24.37 -6.06 28.52
CA ILE A 339 -25.37 -5.91 29.58
C ILE A 339 -24.89 -4.77 30.50
N ILE A 340 -25.45 -3.57 30.32
CA ILE A 340 -25.06 -2.37 31.08
C ILE A 340 -25.57 -2.43 32.52
N LYS A 341 -26.79 -2.96 32.71
CA LYS A 341 -27.46 -3.24 34.01
C LYS A 341 -28.40 -4.40 33.81
N ALA A 342 -28.96 -4.96 34.89
CA ALA A 342 -29.87 -6.11 34.82
C ALA A 342 -31.01 -5.97 33.80
N ASP A 343 -31.45 -4.73 33.49
CA ASP A 343 -32.58 -4.43 32.59
C ASP A 343 -32.15 -3.59 31.37
N SER A 344 -30.84 -3.36 31.13
CA SER A 344 -30.37 -2.58 29.98
C SER A 344 -29.36 -3.37 29.14
N ILE A 345 -29.75 -3.72 27.92
CA ILE A 345 -28.95 -4.50 26.99
C ILE A 345 -28.62 -3.61 25.78
N ASN A 346 -27.31 -3.48 25.48
CA ASN A 346 -26.83 -2.82 24.26
C ASN A 346 -26.35 -3.88 23.28
N ASN A 347 -27.03 -4.00 22.14
CA ASN A 347 -26.66 -4.87 21.03
C ASN A 347 -26.09 -4.03 19.88
N GLN A 348 -24.90 -4.38 19.40
CA GLN A 348 -24.30 -3.75 18.23
C GLN A 348 -23.95 -4.80 17.20
N ARG A 349 -24.44 -4.62 15.98
CA ARG A 349 -24.11 -5.45 14.83
C ARG A 349 -23.53 -4.60 13.73
N MET A 350 -22.42 -5.05 13.19
CA MET A 350 -21.78 -4.40 12.05
C MET A 350 -21.40 -5.45 11.02
N ASN A 351 -21.74 -5.16 9.76
CA ASN A 351 -21.36 -5.97 8.62
C ASN A 351 -20.70 -5.06 7.58
N ILE A 352 -19.46 -5.38 7.20
CA ILE A 352 -18.72 -4.68 6.15
C ILE A 352 -18.37 -5.69 5.07
N GLU A 353 -18.79 -5.44 3.83
CA GLU A 353 -18.59 -6.34 2.72
C GLU A 353 -18.00 -5.60 1.51
N ASN A 354 -17.04 -6.23 0.84
CA ASN A 354 -16.61 -5.87 -0.50
C ASN A 354 -16.72 -7.10 -1.40
N TYR A 355 -17.42 -6.95 -2.51
CA TYR A 355 -17.50 -7.94 -3.58
C TYR A 355 -17.01 -7.32 -4.86
N GLY A 356 -16.33 -8.11 -5.67
CA GLY A 356 -15.94 -7.61 -6.96
C GLY A 356 -15.57 -8.71 -7.94
N PHE A 357 -15.69 -8.39 -9.22
CA PHE A 357 -15.11 -9.19 -10.28
C PHE A 357 -14.53 -8.30 -11.36
N SER A 358 -13.58 -8.84 -12.12
CA SER A 358 -13.04 -8.18 -13.31
C SER A 358 -12.69 -9.16 -14.40
N LEU A 359 -12.90 -8.73 -15.64
CA LEU A 359 -12.45 -9.39 -16.85
C LEU A 359 -11.36 -8.54 -17.50
N ASN A 360 -10.20 -9.09 -17.67
CA ASN A 360 -9.05 -8.45 -18.28
C ASN A 360 -8.67 -9.21 -19.56
N TRP A 361 -8.71 -8.54 -20.70
CA TRP A 361 -8.26 -9.10 -21.96
C TRP A 361 -7.12 -8.26 -22.53
N THR A 362 -5.95 -8.86 -22.66
CA THR A 362 -4.79 -8.26 -23.29
C THR A 362 -4.53 -8.95 -24.61
N GLN A 363 -4.44 -8.18 -25.70
CA GLN A 363 -4.15 -8.65 -27.06
C GLN A 363 -2.93 -7.92 -27.61
N LYS A 364 -1.91 -8.66 -28.02
CA LYS A 364 -0.75 -8.16 -28.76
C LYS A 364 -1.02 -8.34 -30.25
N TYR A 365 -1.28 -7.26 -30.98
CA TYR A 365 -1.48 -7.33 -32.45
C TYR A 365 -0.15 -7.42 -33.16
N SER A 366 0.84 -6.69 -32.69
CA SER A 366 2.21 -6.70 -33.21
C SER A 366 3.23 -6.48 -32.06
N ARG A 367 4.52 -6.48 -32.39
CA ARG A 367 5.59 -6.08 -31.43
C ARG A 367 5.43 -4.64 -30.93
N LYS A 368 4.74 -3.79 -31.72
CA LYS A 368 4.57 -2.35 -31.40
C LYS A 368 3.20 -1.99 -30.86
N PHE A 369 2.18 -2.83 -31.04
CA PHE A 369 0.80 -2.45 -30.71
C PHE A 369 0.12 -3.49 -29.83
N THR A 370 -0.31 -3.04 -28.67
CA THR A 370 -1.01 -3.84 -27.66
C THR A 370 -2.32 -3.16 -27.27
N GLN A 371 -3.37 -3.93 -27.13
CA GLN A 371 -4.66 -3.52 -26.58
C GLN A 371 -4.88 -4.22 -25.25
N ARG A 372 -5.50 -3.51 -24.31
CA ARG A 372 -6.03 -4.07 -23.07
C ARG A 372 -7.45 -3.58 -22.86
N VAL A 373 -8.36 -4.51 -22.61
CA VAL A 373 -9.74 -4.25 -22.20
C VAL A 373 -9.89 -4.72 -20.75
N LEU A 374 -10.44 -3.89 -19.91
CA LEU A 374 -10.83 -4.23 -18.55
C LEU A 374 -12.31 -3.92 -18.37
N VAL A 375 -13.08 -4.89 -17.89
CA VAL A 375 -14.45 -4.69 -17.39
C VAL A 375 -14.44 -5.06 -15.93
N PHE A 376 -15.06 -4.25 -15.06
CA PHE A 376 -15.06 -4.50 -13.62
C PHE A 376 -16.42 -4.15 -13.02
N TYR A 377 -16.66 -4.79 -11.89
CA TYR A 377 -17.74 -4.50 -10.95
C TYR A 377 -17.20 -4.56 -9.52
N SER A 378 -17.57 -3.60 -8.70
CA SER A 378 -17.21 -3.51 -7.29
C SER A 378 -18.43 -3.10 -6.49
N LEU A 379 -18.67 -3.78 -5.38
CA LEU A 379 -19.72 -3.46 -4.40
C LEU A 379 -19.07 -3.35 -3.04
N TYR A 380 -19.25 -2.23 -2.39
CA TYR A 380 -19.02 -2.03 -0.97
C TYR A 380 -20.34 -1.85 -0.25
N SER A 381 -20.51 -2.49 0.88
CA SER A 381 -21.67 -2.35 1.76
C SER A 381 -21.24 -2.30 3.21
N PHE A 382 -21.72 -1.30 3.91
CA PHE A 382 -21.58 -1.12 5.35
C PHE A 382 -22.99 -1.10 5.95
N ASP A 383 -23.27 -1.99 6.89
CA ASP A 383 -24.53 -2.07 7.64
C ASP A 383 -24.20 -2.11 9.13
N TYR A 384 -24.64 -1.10 9.87
CA TYR A 384 -24.46 -1.00 11.30
C TYR A 384 -25.80 -0.78 11.97
N LEU A 385 -26.06 -1.55 13.01
CA LEU A 385 -27.24 -1.45 13.87
C LEU A 385 -26.79 -1.45 15.32
N LYS A 386 -27.14 -0.39 16.05
CA LYS A 386 -27.07 -0.32 17.49
C LYS A 386 -28.47 -0.33 18.04
N LYS A 387 -28.77 -1.24 18.97
CA LYS A 387 -30.05 -1.31 19.69
C LYS A 387 -29.74 -1.32 21.17
N GLN A 388 -30.34 -0.39 21.90
CA GLN A 388 -30.22 -0.29 23.35
C GLN A 388 -31.64 -0.44 23.96
N ASP A 389 -31.83 -1.50 24.73
CA ASP A 389 -33.04 -1.78 25.49
C ASP A 389 -32.82 -1.26 26.92
N TYR A 390 -33.67 -0.36 27.41
CA TYR A 390 -33.59 0.26 28.74
C TYR A 390 -34.52 -0.36 29.76
N ASP A 391 -35.65 -0.95 29.34
CA ASP A 391 -36.69 -1.56 30.12
C ASP A 391 -37.57 -2.44 29.22
N ILE A 392 -38.51 -3.20 29.77
CA ILE A 392 -39.38 -4.15 29.05
C ILE A 392 -40.07 -3.51 27.81
N ASP A 393 -40.30 -2.19 27.86
CA ASP A 393 -40.97 -1.47 26.78
C ASP A 393 -40.22 -0.23 26.26
N LYS A 394 -38.96 0.01 26.63
CA LYS A 394 -38.22 1.17 26.19
C LYS A 394 -36.93 0.78 25.45
N PHE A 395 -36.85 1.12 24.18
CA PHE A 395 -35.66 0.92 23.40
C PHE A 395 -35.31 2.13 22.54
N GLU A 396 -34.02 2.25 22.23
CA GLU A 396 -33.49 3.12 21.19
C GLU A 396 -32.75 2.29 20.18
N ALA A 397 -32.90 2.60 18.91
CA ALA A 397 -32.15 1.95 17.86
C ALA A 397 -31.62 2.98 16.87
N PHE A 398 -30.39 2.74 16.45
CA PHE A 398 -29.71 3.52 15.43
C PHE A 398 -29.22 2.60 14.33
N LYS A 399 -29.60 2.92 13.08
CA LYS A 399 -29.19 2.18 11.90
C LYS A 399 -28.44 3.07 10.92
N LYS A 400 -27.29 2.59 10.47
CA LYS A 400 -26.43 3.25 9.48
C LYS A 400 -26.16 2.30 8.32
N LEU A 401 -26.46 2.74 7.10
CA LEU A 401 -26.16 2.01 5.87
C LEU A 401 -25.35 2.90 4.94
N ASN A 402 -24.32 2.33 4.33
CA ASN A 402 -23.60 2.97 3.24
C ASN A 402 -23.27 1.92 2.17
N ARG A 403 -23.67 2.17 0.95
CA ARG A 403 -23.44 1.27 -0.17
C ARG A 403 -22.82 2.04 -1.33
N VAL A 404 -21.77 1.48 -1.92
CA VAL A 404 -21.13 1.99 -3.12
C VAL A 404 -21.09 0.88 -4.15
N VAL A 405 -21.72 1.09 -5.29
CA VAL A 405 -21.59 0.25 -6.48
C VAL A 405 -20.76 0.99 -7.51
N ASP A 406 -19.69 0.38 -7.97
CA ASP A 406 -18.80 0.93 -8.97
C ASP A 406 -18.59 -0.09 -10.08
N SER A 407 -18.89 0.28 -11.31
CA SER A 407 -18.75 -0.61 -12.46
C SER A 407 -18.28 0.14 -13.69
N GLY A 408 -17.54 -0.51 -14.55
CA GLY A 408 -17.07 0.18 -15.74
C GLY A 408 -16.30 -0.69 -16.71
N ALA A 409 -15.91 -0.02 -17.80
CA ALA A 409 -15.08 -0.58 -18.85
C ALA A 409 -13.95 0.38 -19.20
N GLU A 410 -12.77 -0.19 -19.46
CA GLU A 410 -11.57 0.53 -19.85
C GLU A 410 -11.01 -0.07 -21.13
N LEU A 411 -10.70 0.76 -22.09
CA LEU A 411 -10.03 0.40 -23.33
C LEU A 411 -8.70 1.15 -23.39
N ASN A 412 -7.60 0.42 -23.29
CA ASN A 412 -6.26 0.98 -23.23
C ASN A 412 -5.43 0.44 -24.39
N PHE A 413 -4.68 1.31 -25.06
CA PHE A 413 -3.78 1.00 -26.14
C PHE A 413 -2.36 1.40 -25.79
N GLY A 414 -1.40 0.54 -26.10
CA GLY A 414 0.03 0.81 -26.03
C GLY A 414 0.64 0.74 -27.42
N TYR A 415 1.32 1.79 -27.82
CA TYR A 415 2.00 1.88 -29.11
C TYR A 415 3.47 2.23 -28.93
N GLN A 416 4.36 1.30 -29.28
CA GLN A 416 5.80 1.52 -29.31
C GLN A 416 6.15 2.27 -30.59
N VAL A 417 6.35 3.58 -30.50
CA VAL A 417 6.67 4.45 -31.64
C VAL A 417 8.05 4.06 -32.21
N ASN A 418 9.05 3.97 -31.32
CA ASN A 418 10.39 3.47 -31.58
C ASN A 418 11.00 2.89 -30.30
N GLU A 419 12.30 2.49 -30.33
CA GLU A 419 12.98 1.90 -29.16
C GLU A 419 13.04 2.84 -27.93
N LYS A 420 12.93 4.14 -28.14
CA LYS A 420 13.06 5.20 -27.11
C LYS A 420 11.74 5.90 -26.80
N SER A 421 10.65 5.57 -27.49
CA SER A 421 9.37 6.24 -27.31
C SER A 421 8.20 5.30 -27.28
N ASN A 422 7.31 5.51 -26.30
CA ASN A 422 6.08 4.77 -26.13
C ASN A 422 4.91 5.74 -25.93
N LEU A 423 3.77 5.44 -26.53
CA LEU A 423 2.50 6.14 -26.37
C LEU A 423 1.48 5.17 -25.77
N GLU A 424 0.91 5.54 -24.64
CA GLU A 424 -0.27 4.89 -24.06
C GLU A 424 -1.45 5.85 -24.19
N PHE A 425 -2.61 5.36 -24.64
CA PHE A 425 -3.83 6.16 -24.72
C PHE A 425 -5.04 5.26 -24.52
N GLY A 426 -6.15 5.86 -24.14
CA GLY A 426 -7.34 5.06 -23.90
C GLY A 426 -8.57 5.87 -23.56
N TYR A 427 -9.67 5.12 -23.45
CA TYR A 427 -10.96 5.62 -23.03
C TYR A 427 -11.52 4.73 -21.92
N GLN A 428 -12.18 5.37 -20.96
CA GLN A 428 -12.76 4.72 -19.80
C GLN A 428 -14.17 5.26 -19.57
N VAL A 429 -15.09 4.37 -19.23
CA VAL A 429 -16.42 4.71 -18.78
C VAL A 429 -16.71 3.93 -17.49
N PHE A 430 -17.15 4.62 -16.45
CA PHE A 430 -17.51 3.98 -15.19
C PHE A 430 -18.61 4.75 -14.47
N GLY A 431 -19.48 4.00 -13.81
CA GLY A 431 -20.60 4.49 -13.03
C GLY A 431 -20.37 4.27 -11.55
N ASN A 432 -20.61 5.31 -10.76
CA ASN A 432 -20.64 5.26 -9.31
C ASN A 432 -22.07 5.47 -8.84
N ASP A 433 -22.61 4.50 -8.11
CA ASP A 433 -23.93 4.53 -7.48
C ASP A 433 -23.74 4.46 -5.97
N ILE A 434 -24.20 5.48 -5.26
CA ILE A 434 -23.98 5.61 -3.82
C ILE A 434 -25.29 5.82 -3.12
N SER A 435 -25.53 5.01 -2.10
CA SER A 435 -26.65 5.20 -1.18
C SER A 435 -26.18 5.20 0.27
N HIS A 436 -26.79 6.05 1.08
CA HIS A 436 -26.60 6.05 2.52
C HIS A 436 -27.94 6.31 3.22
N LEU A 437 -28.10 5.69 4.37
CA LEU A 437 -29.26 5.81 5.24
C LEU A 437 -28.78 6.00 6.67
N PHE A 438 -29.38 6.97 7.34
CA PHE A 438 -29.34 7.13 8.78
C PHE A 438 -30.75 7.10 9.29
N ASN A 439 -31.02 6.23 10.25
CA ASN A 439 -32.30 6.11 10.88
C ASN A 439 -32.09 5.95 12.39
N SER A 440 -32.65 6.88 13.18
CA SER A 440 -32.71 6.78 14.62
C SER A 440 -34.20 6.68 15.02
N TYR A 441 -34.55 5.66 15.77
CA TYR A 441 -35.91 5.43 16.20
C TYR A 441 -35.98 4.91 17.64
N ASN A 442 -36.97 5.39 18.37
CA ASN A 442 -37.38 4.88 19.67
C ASN A 442 -38.84 4.46 19.61
N GLN A 443 -39.44 4.04 20.73
CA GLN A 443 -40.87 3.64 20.81
C GLN A 443 -41.86 4.68 20.28
N ASP A 444 -41.57 5.97 20.50
CA ASP A 444 -42.51 7.06 20.28
C ASP A 444 -42.24 7.84 19.00
N ILE A 445 -41.03 7.84 18.50
CA ILE A 445 -40.59 8.70 17.38
C ILE A 445 -39.62 7.93 16.48
N GLY A 446 -39.93 7.82 15.20
CA GLY A 446 -39.00 7.44 14.14
C GLY A 446 -38.49 8.70 13.43
N ILE A 447 -37.20 8.98 13.54
CA ILE A 447 -36.57 10.05 12.77
C ILE A 447 -35.85 9.41 11.60
N ASP A 448 -36.41 9.52 10.40
CA ASP A 448 -35.77 9.15 9.15
C ASP A 448 -34.84 10.28 8.70
N LEU A 449 -33.56 10.18 9.03
CA LEU A 449 -32.55 11.20 8.70
C LEU A 449 -32.00 11.07 7.28
N SER A 450 -32.81 10.71 6.29
CA SER A 450 -32.47 10.72 4.85
C SER A 450 -31.87 9.45 4.24
N LEU A 451 -32.67 8.76 3.46
CA LEU A 451 -32.14 7.91 2.37
C LEU A 451 -31.71 8.83 1.22
N ARG A 452 -30.43 8.87 0.93
CA ARG A 452 -29.88 9.53 -0.28
C ARG A 452 -29.38 8.48 -1.23
N HIS A 453 -29.76 8.63 -2.49
CA HIS A 453 -29.25 7.82 -3.60
C HIS A 453 -28.77 8.76 -4.69
N LEU A 454 -27.50 8.67 -5.00
CA LEU A 454 -26.84 9.48 -6.00
C LEU A 454 -26.04 8.59 -6.94
N TYR A 455 -26.07 8.90 -8.22
CA TYR A 455 -25.23 8.21 -9.21
C TYR A 455 -24.56 9.19 -10.15
N ASN A 456 -23.43 8.79 -10.72
CA ASN A 456 -22.73 9.55 -11.75
C ASN A 456 -22.06 8.58 -12.72
N VAL A 457 -22.08 8.93 -14.01
CA VAL A 457 -21.29 8.26 -15.02
C VAL A 457 -20.15 9.17 -15.45
N THR A 458 -18.92 8.65 -15.35
CA THR A 458 -17.72 9.35 -15.76
C THR A 458 -17.22 8.81 -17.09
N HIS A 459 -17.01 9.70 -18.04
CA HIS A 459 -16.34 9.45 -19.30
C HIS A 459 -14.93 10.05 -19.23
N ALA A 460 -13.90 9.25 -19.47
CA ALA A 460 -12.53 9.72 -19.37
C ALA A 460 -11.69 9.30 -20.58
N GLY A 461 -11.04 10.27 -21.21
CA GLY A 461 -10.01 10.03 -22.21
C GLY A 461 -8.64 10.36 -21.65
N PHE A 462 -7.61 9.59 -21.99
CA PHE A 462 -6.26 9.87 -21.56
C PHE A 462 -5.22 9.55 -22.63
N ALA A 463 -4.07 10.22 -22.53
CA ALA A 463 -2.87 9.95 -23.30
C ALA A 463 -1.64 10.16 -22.42
N HIS A 464 -0.65 9.28 -22.57
CA HIS A 464 0.64 9.33 -21.89
C HIS A 464 1.75 9.00 -22.88
N TYR A 465 2.66 9.93 -23.08
CA TYR A 465 3.80 9.75 -23.96
C TYR A 465 5.06 9.67 -23.13
N ARG A 466 5.94 8.73 -23.45
CA ARG A 466 7.26 8.59 -22.86
C ARG A 466 8.31 8.67 -23.95
N GLN A 467 9.33 9.49 -23.69
CA GLN A 467 10.45 9.68 -24.60
C GLN A 467 11.77 9.71 -23.83
N ASP A 468 12.72 8.89 -24.27
CA ASP A 468 14.11 8.93 -23.79
C ASP A 468 15.00 9.66 -24.80
N PHE A 469 15.65 10.74 -24.36
CA PHE A 469 16.63 11.55 -25.09
C PHE A 469 18.02 11.36 -24.46
N GLY A 470 18.61 10.18 -24.57
CA GLY A 470 19.88 9.86 -23.94
C GLY A 470 19.81 9.90 -22.42
N THR A 471 20.30 10.97 -21.79
CA THR A 471 20.27 11.14 -20.33
C THR A 471 18.96 11.75 -19.79
N TRP A 472 18.08 12.22 -20.67
CA TRP A 472 16.79 12.77 -20.31
C TRP A 472 15.66 11.78 -20.55
N ASN A 473 14.75 11.67 -19.60
CA ASN A 473 13.47 10.99 -19.75
C ASN A 473 12.35 12.00 -19.57
N PHE A 474 11.46 12.11 -20.55
CA PHE A 474 10.36 13.06 -20.58
C PHE A 474 9.04 12.33 -20.75
N GLN A 475 8.10 12.57 -19.84
CA GLN A 475 6.83 11.85 -19.78
C GLN A 475 5.65 12.83 -19.58
N PRO A 476 5.18 13.49 -20.66
CA PRO A 476 3.94 14.25 -20.62
C PRO A 476 2.73 13.31 -20.62
N GLY A 477 1.71 13.71 -19.91
CA GLY A 477 0.45 13.00 -19.84
C GLY A 477 -0.74 13.95 -19.74
N LEU A 478 -1.88 13.47 -20.19
CA LEU A 478 -3.12 14.22 -20.18
C LEU A 478 -4.28 13.30 -19.89
N ARG A 479 -5.19 13.75 -19.05
CA ARG A 479 -6.49 13.11 -18.83
C ARG A 479 -7.58 14.17 -18.86
N TYR A 480 -8.71 13.83 -19.50
CA TYR A 480 -9.94 14.62 -19.48
C TYR A 480 -11.07 13.77 -18.94
N ASN A 481 -11.76 14.25 -17.92
CA ASN A 481 -12.94 13.61 -17.35
C ASN A 481 -14.17 14.47 -17.62
N TYR A 482 -15.29 13.82 -17.98
CA TYR A 482 -16.62 14.41 -18.01
C TYR A 482 -17.55 13.63 -17.08
N TYR A 483 -18.18 14.31 -16.15
CA TYR A 483 -19.09 13.77 -15.14
C TYR A 483 -20.52 14.08 -15.56
N SER A 484 -21.25 13.08 -16.06
CA SER A 484 -22.52 13.27 -16.78
C SER A 484 -23.61 13.86 -15.93
N GLN A 485 -23.85 13.35 -14.71
CA GLN A 485 -24.93 13.80 -13.84
C GLN A 485 -24.56 15.08 -13.09
N ILE A 486 -23.31 15.22 -12.74
CA ILE A 486 -22.78 16.44 -12.11
C ILE A 486 -22.67 17.60 -13.13
N LYS A 487 -22.69 17.29 -14.44
CA LYS A 487 -22.50 18.25 -15.55
C LYS A 487 -21.22 19.10 -15.43
N ALA A 488 -20.14 18.43 -15.01
CA ALA A 488 -18.85 19.06 -14.80
C ALA A 488 -17.76 18.33 -15.57
N SER A 489 -16.62 18.98 -15.77
CA SER A 489 -15.45 18.37 -16.39
C SER A 489 -14.17 18.72 -15.66
N SER A 490 -13.14 17.90 -15.84
CA SER A 490 -11.80 18.14 -15.32
C SER A 490 -10.74 17.84 -16.35
N PHE A 491 -9.83 18.81 -16.55
CA PHE A 491 -8.65 18.67 -17.37
C PHE A 491 -7.43 18.46 -16.47
N GLU A 492 -6.69 17.36 -16.67
CA GLU A 492 -5.65 16.89 -15.77
C GLU A 492 -4.32 16.68 -16.50
N PRO A 493 -3.54 17.75 -16.71
CA PRO A 493 -2.18 17.63 -17.24
C PRO A 493 -1.25 17.01 -16.20
N ARG A 494 -0.30 16.21 -16.67
CA ARG A 494 0.73 15.56 -15.85
C ARG A 494 2.05 15.58 -16.60
N LEU A 495 3.15 15.72 -15.87
CA LEU A 495 4.49 15.77 -16.44
C LEU A 495 5.49 15.15 -15.47
N LEU A 496 6.35 14.29 -15.98
CA LEU A 496 7.56 13.83 -15.31
C LEU A 496 8.76 14.15 -16.20
N ILE A 497 9.77 14.77 -15.62
CA ILE A 497 11.07 15.00 -16.26
C ILE A 497 12.14 14.42 -15.37
N GLN A 498 13.06 13.67 -15.97
CA GLN A 498 14.20 13.14 -15.26
C GLN A 498 15.46 13.36 -16.07
N LYS A 499 16.56 13.58 -15.36
CA LYS A 499 17.89 13.69 -15.93
C LYS A 499 18.85 12.80 -15.18
N THR A 500 19.42 11.85 -15.87
CA THR A 500 20.56 11.06 -15.40
C THR A 500 21.83 11.87 -15.62
N LEU A 501 22.47 12.36 -14.56
CA LEU A 501 23.71 13.11 -14.65
C LEU A 501 24.90 12.17 -14.86
N ASP A 502 24.92 11.10 -14.09
CA ASP A 502 25.87 9.98 -14.23
C ASP A 502 25.23 8.68 -13.76
N LYS A 503 25.98 7.57 -13.69
CA LYS A 503 25.46 6.26 -13.25
C LYS A 503 24.96 6.25 -11.80
N SER A 504 25.29 7.28 -11.02
CA SER A 504 24.97 7.34 -9.59
C SER A 504 23.91 8.38 -9.24
N LEU A 505 23.64 9.38 -10.09
CA LEU A 505 22.78 10.52 -9.75
C LEU A 505 21.70 10.79 -10.80
N ILE A 506 20.45 10.74 -10.36
CA ILE A 506 19.27 11.03 -11.18
C ILE A 506 18.53 12.21 -10.52
N LEU A 507 18.31 13.27 -11.27
CA LEU A 507 17.41 14.39 -10.91
C LEU A 507 16.03 14.12 -11.47
N GLN A 508 14.99 14.58 -10.75
CA GLN A 508 13.60 14.43 -11.18
C GLN A 508 12.77 15.65 -10.79
N ALA A 509 11.81 15.98 -11.64
CA ALA A 509 10.78 16.98 -11.38
C ALA A 509 9.45 16.48 -11.95
N SER A 510 8.34 16.74 -11.26
CA SER A 510 7.01 16.36 -11.72
C SER A 510 5.95 17.40 -11.37
N TYR A 511 4.93 17.45 -12.21
CA TYR A 511 3.69 18.16 -11.98
C TYR A 511 2.52 17.28 -12.31
N GLU A 512 1.46 17.33 -11.51
CA GLU A 512 0.19 16.68 -11.80
C GLU A 512 -1.01 17.45 -11.28
N ARG A 513 -2.09 17.42 -12.05
CA ARG A 513 -3.42 17.82 -11.60
C ARG A 513 -4.34 16.61 -11.62
N ARG A 514 -5.16 16.45 -10.57
CA ARG A 514 -6.11 15.37 -10.44
C ARG A 514 -7.41 15.83 -9.80
N SER A 515 -8.51 15.08 -10.02
CA SER A 515 -9.81 15.35 -9.43
C SER A 515 -10.44 14.07 -8.85
N GLN A 516 -11.35 14.27 -7.90
CA GLN A 516 -12.05 13.21 -7.18
C GLN A 516 -13.50 13.62 -6.95
N VAL A 517 -14.45 12.72 -7.30
CA VAL A 517 -15.90 12.93 -7.11
C VAL A 517 -16.48 12.14 -5.94
N LEU A 518 -15.75 11.16 -5.42
CA LEU A 518 -16.15 10.34 -4.27
C LEU A 518 -15.28 10.71 -3.08
N SER A 519 -15.88 11.07 -1.95
CA SER A 519 -15.17 11.35 -0.71
C SER A 519 -15.85 10.68 0.48
N GLN A 520 -15.12 10.53 1.56
CA GLN A 520 -15.70 10.15 2.84
C GLN A 520 -16.03 11.39 3.65
N VAL A 521 -17.19 11.37 4.31
CA VAL A 521 -17.56 12.36 5.30
C VAL A 521 -17.65 11.69 6.65
N ARG A 522 -17.19 12.39 7.69
CA ARG A 522 -17.32 11.92 9.05
C ARG A 522 -18.70 12.31 9.57
N GLU A 523 -19.36 11.36 10.17
CA GLU A 523 -20.60 11.62 10.88
C GLU A 523 -20.40 11.69 12.38
N ASN A 524 -21.06 12.67 12.98
CA ASN A 524 -21.03 12.92 14.41
C ASN A 524 -22.24 12.34 15.14
N ALA A 525 -22.96 11.39 14.54
CA ALA A 525 -24.07 10.73 15.20
C ALA A 525 -23.54 9.83 16.34
N ALA A 526 -23.95 10.19 17.52
CA ALA A 526 -23.80 9.59 18.85
C ALA A 526 -23.08 8.25 18.99
N ASN A 527 -22.03 8.24 19.83
CA ASN A 527 -21.44 7.06 20.54
C ASN A 527 -21.24 5.82 19.66
N ASP A 528 -20.70 6.01 18.48
CA ASP A 528 -20.46 4.98 17.50
C ASP A 528 -19.00 4.52 17.54
N LEU A 529 -18.72 3.34 17.00
CA LEU A 529 -17.38 2.77 16.91
C LEU A 529 -16.43 3.76 16.20
N SER A 530 -15.57 4.40 16.92
CA SER A 530 -14.78 5.59 16.51
C SER A 530 -13.91 5.41 15.26
N LEU A 531 -13.62 4.17 14.88
CA LEU A 531 -12.80 3.87 13.71
C LEU A 531 -13.60 3.73 12.40
N GLU A 532 -14.94 3.60 12.48
CA GLU A 532 -15.83 3.42 11.30
C GLU A 532 -16.88 4.53 11.16
N ASN A 533 -16.54 5.75 11.60
CA ASN A 533 -17.42 6.92 11.55
C ASN A 533 -17.48 7.63 10.19
N TYR A 534 -17.07 6.96 9.12
CA TYR A 534 -17.03 7.54 7.79
C TYR A 534 -18.04 6.89 6.85
N VAL A 535 -18.69 7.70 6.02
CA VAL A 535 -19.55 7.26 4.92
C VAL A 535 -19.09 7.84 3.61
N TRP A 536 -19.18 7.05 2.55
CA TRP A 536 -18.92 7.48 1.20
C TRP A 536 -20.06 8.34 0.67
N VAL A 537 -19.73 9.46 0.07
CA VAL A 537 -20.64 10.39 -0.57
C VAL A 537 -20.14 10.73 -1.98
N LEU A 538 -21.09 11.05 -2.86
CA LEU A 538 -20.82 11.51 -4.21
C LEU A 538 -20.91 13.04 -4.27
N SER A 539 -20.02 13.66 -5.04
CA SER A 539 -20.10 15.09 -5.35
C SER A 539 -21.40 15.44 -6.07
N ASP A 540 -22.02 16.54 -5.66
CA ASP A 540 -23.30 17.04 -6.21
C ASP A 540 -23.18 18.50 -6.71
N ASN A 541 -21.97 19.06 -6.78
CA ASN A 541 -21.66 20.48 -7.10
C ASN A 541 -22.28 21.50 -6.14
N GLY A 542 -22.91 21.05 -5.08
CA GLY A 542 -23.49 21.91 -4.04
C GLY A 542 -22.85 21.57 -2.71
N LYS A 543 -23.48 20.67 -1.98
CA LYS A 543 -23.06 20.25 -0.65
C LYS A 543 -21.66 19.60 -0.63
N TYR A 544 -21.35 18.76 -1.62
CA TYR A 544 -20.08 18.04 -1.75
C TYR A 544 -19.41 18.42 -3.08
N PRO A 545 -18.47 19.35 -3.09
CA PRO A 545 -17.78 19.78 -4.32
C PRO A 545 -16.81 18.70 -4.83
N ILE A 546 -16.48 18.76 -6.12
CA ILE A 546 -15.41 17.95 -6.69
C ILE A 546 -14.08 18.39 -6.08
N GLN A 547 -13.38 17.48 -5.41
CA GLN A 547 -12.03 17.75 -4.92
C GLN A 547 -11.05 17.84 -6.09
N LYS A 548 -10.16 18.82 -6.06
CA LYS A 548 -9.11 19.01 -7.07
C LYS A 548 -7.77 19.26 -6.40
N VAL A 549 -6.73 18.63 -6.94
CA VAL A 549 -5.37 18.79 -6.45
C VAL A 549 -4.43 19.22 -7.57
N ASN A 550 -3.47 20.10 -7.23
CA ASN A 550 -2.27 20.36 -7.99
C ASN A 550 -1.07 19.97 -7.12
N GLN A 551 -0.18 19.11 -7.64
CA GLN A 551 1.02 18.68 -6.94
C GLN A 551 2.26 18.94 -7.78
N PHE A 552 3.28 19.57 -7.19
CA PHE A 552 4.62 19.72 -7.72
C PHE A 552 5.58 18.90 -6.87
N SER A 553 6.54 18.24 -7.50
CA SER A 553 7.60 17.55 -6.77
C SER A 553 8.92 17.69 -7.51
N THR A 554 10.01 17.82 -6.74
CA THR A 554 11.37 17.82 -7.27
C THR A 554 12.29 17.07 -6.32
N GLY A 555 13.27 16.36 -6.86
CA GLY A 555 14.15 15.57 -6.01
C GLY A 555 15.26 14.91 -6.79
N PHE A 556 16.02 14.07 -6.08
CA PHE A 556 17.09 13.30 -6.68
C PHE A 556 17.26 11.93 -6.02
N ILE A 557 17.80 10.99 -6.80
CA ILE A 557 18.19 9.66 -6.35
C ILE A 557 19.70 9.54 -6.58
N PHE A 558 20.42 9.29 -5.49
CA PHE A 558 21.86 9.01 -5.54
C PHE A 558 22.13 7.56 -5.09
N LYS A 559 22.85 6.80 -5.91
CA LYS A 559 23.21 5.41 -5.63
C LYS A 559 24.67 5.16 -5.97
N LYS A 560 25.48 4.87 -4.95
CA LYS A 560 26.90 4.53 -5.11
C LYS A 560 27.39 3.66 -3.95
N ASP A 561 28.24 2.68 -4.22
CA ASP A 561 28.94 1.84 -3.24
C ASP A 561 27.99 1.24 -2.15
N ASN A 562 26.82 0.73 -2.60
CA ASN A 562 25.78 0.20 -1.75
C ASN A 562 25.06 1.23 -0.86
N TRP A 563 25.30 2.53 -1.06
CA TRP A 563 24.51 3.61 -0.50
C TRP A 563 23.39 4.01 -1.46
N LEU A 564 22.24 4.31 -0.92
CA LEU A 564 21.12 4.93 -1.60
C LEU A 564 20.68 6.14 -0.79
N LEU A 565 20.59 7.28 -1.44
CA LEU A 565 19.97 8.49 -0.91
C LEU A 565 18.88 8.92 -1.90
N ASP A 566 17.66 9.04 -1.42
CA ASP A 566 16.49 9.50 -2.18
C ASP A 566 15.88 10.68 -1.45
N VAL A 567 15.83 11.82 -2.10
CA VAL A 567 15.28 13.06 -1.56
C VAL A 567 14.21 13.58 -2.51
N ASP A 568 13.04 13.93 -1.97
CA ASP A 568 11.91 14.43 -2.75
C ASP A 568 11.19 15.55 -1.99
N ALA A 569 11.24 16.77 -2.49
CA ALA A 569 10.49 17.91 -1.98
C ALA A 569 9.18 18.06 -2.77
N TYR A 570 8.10 18.41 -2.09
CA TYR A 570 6.79 18.56 -2.74
C TYR A 570 5.97 19.71 -2.19
N TYR A 571 5.09 20.21 -3.04
CA TYR A 571 4.02 21.14 -2.71
C TYR A 571 2.72 20.65 -3.34
N LYS A 572 1.69 20.50 -2.54
CA LYS A 572 0.36 20.01 -2.92
C LYS A 572 -0.68 21.03 -2.48
N ASN A 573 -1.51 21.51 -3.39
CA ASN A 573 -2.66 22.35 -3.10
C ASN A 573 -3.94 21.59 -3.41
N ILE A 574 -4.90 21.61 -2.50
CA ILE A 574 -6.21 20.95 -2.64
C ILE A 574 -7.34 21.96 -2.48
N THR A 575 -8.37 21.82 -3.30
CA THR A 575 -9.62 22.59 -3.22
C THR A 575 -10.82 21.65 -3.25
N GLY A 576 -11.97 22.12 -2.80
CA GLY A 576 -13.20 21.31 -2.76
C GLY A 576 -13.23 20.31 -1.60
N ILE A 577 -12.48 20.55 -0.52
CA ILE A 577 -12.66 19.85 0.74
C ILE A 577 -13.83 20.44 1.52
N THR A 578 -14.41 19.66 2.41
CA THR A 578 -15.49 20.12 3.30
C THR A 578 -15.11 19.92 4.76
N SER A 579 -15.69 20.70 5.67
CA SER A 579 -15.48 20.54 7.11
C SER A 579 -15.86 19.13 7.58
N PHE A 580 -16.92 18.54 7.05
CA PHE A 580 -17.32 17.16 7.37
C PHE A 580 -16.37 16.09 6.84
N THR A 581 -15.77 16.28 5.65
CA THR A 581 -14.76 15.35 5.13
C THR A 581 -13.56 15.25 6.08
N LEU A 582 -13.24 16.33 6.77
CA LEU A 582 -12.12 16.38 7.70
C LEU A 582 -12.53 16.20 9.17
N GLY A 583 -13.84 16.04 9.44
CA GLY A 583 -14.36 15.83 10.79
C GLY A 583 -14.30 17.07 11.68
N PHE A 584 -14.29 18.28 11.08
CA PHE A 584 -14.40 19.52 11.82
C PHE A 584 -15.88 19.82 12.09
N LEU A 585 -16.20 20.09 13.34
CA LEU A 585 -17.51 20.49 13.80
C LEU A 585 -17.63 22.02 13.67
N GLY A 586 -18.72 22.50 13.09
CA GLY A 586 -19.08 23.92 13.14
C GLY A 586 -19.92 24.23 14.39
N GLN A 587 -20.09 25.51 14.71
CA GLN A 587 -21.02 25.94 15.78
C GLN A 587 -22.48 25.52 15.49
N ASN A 588 -22.83 25.38 14.18
CA ASN A 588 -24.08 24.79 13.73
C ASN A 588 -23.79 23.48 13.01
N ASP A 589 -24.09 22.35 13.63
CA ASP A 589 -23.83 20.99 13.14
C ASP A 589 -24.46 20.63 11.77
N ASN A 590 -25.30 21.48 11.23
CA ASN A 590 -26.02 21.27 9.97
C ASN A 590 -25.37 21.96 8.76
N GLU A 591 -24.34 22.81 8.97
CA GLU A 591 -23.72 23.54 7.89
C GLU A 591 -22.41 22.92 7.44
N ILE A 592 -22.34 22.62 6.15
CA ILE A 592 -21.12 22.10 5.51
C ILE A 592 -20.34 23.27 4.96
N HIS A 593 -19.17 23.53 5.52
CA HIS A 593 -18.28 24.56 5.04
C HIS A 593 -17.32 24.01 3.97
N HIS A 594 -17.22 24.71 2.85
CA HIS A 594 -16.27 24.42 1.79
C HIS A 594 -14.94 25.04 2.13
N GLY A 595 -13.87 24.33 1.75
CA GLY A 595 -12.52 24.77 2.05
C GLY A 595 -11.48 24.37 1.02
N GLN A 596 -10.28 24.80 1.33
CA GLN A 596 -9.07 24.48 0.61
C GLN A 596 -7.95 24.17 1.58
N GLY A 597 -6.85 23.66 1.07
CA GLY A 597 -5.68 23.39 1.89
C GLY A 597 -4.41 23.27 1.07
N PHE A 598 -3.29 23.24 1.76
CA PHE A 598 -2.02 22.92 1.14
C PHE A 598 -1.19 22.00 2.03
N THR A 599 -0.29 21.28 1.39
CA THR A 599 0.73 20.49 2.07
C THR A 599 2.06 20.73 1.37
N LYS A 600 3.08 21.08 2.14
CA LYS A 600 4.48 21.15 1.68
C LYS A 600 5.32 20.22 2.51
N GLY A 601 6.31 19.59 1.90
CA GLY A 601 7.14 18.64 2.64
C GLY A 601 8.38 18.20 1.90
N VAL A 602 9.21 17.46 2.63
CA VAL A 602 10.43 16.81 2.13
C VAL A 602 10.48 15.39 2.65
N ASP A 603 10.58 14.44 1.74
CA ASP A 603 10.79 13.02 2.01
C ASP A 603 12.24 12.66 1.78
N VAL A 604 12.89 12.02 2.74
CA VAL A 604 14.28 11.57 2.66
C VAL A 604 14.38 10.09 3.00
N LEU A 605 15.09 9.33 2.19
CA LEU A 605 15.52 7.97 2.51
C LEU A 605 17.02 7.89 2.40
N ILE A 606 17.65 7.32 3.41
CA ILE A 606 19.07 6.92 3.41
C ILE A 606 19.11 5.42 3.67
N GLN A 607 19.83 4.68 2.83
CA GLN A 607 19.98 3.23 2.97
C GLN A 607 21.43 2.83 2.73
N LYS A 608 21.91 1.87 3.53
CA LYS A 608 23.14 1.12 3.30
C LYS A 608 22.83 -0.36 3.23
N SER A 609 23.31 -1.02 2.19
CA SER A 609 23.15 -2.48 2.00
C SER A 609 24.50 -3.15 1.91
N VAL A 610 24.67 -4.24 2.65
CA VAL A 610 25.83 -5.15 2.58
C VAL A 610 25.28 -6.56 2.42
N ALA A 611 26.05 -7.51 1.95
CA ALA A 611 25.58 -8.84 1.60
C ALA A 611 24.68 -9.52 2.67
N SER A 612 25.00 -9.36 3.95
CA SER A 612 24.29 -10.00 5.07
C SER A 612 23.41 -9.08 5.89
N TRP A 613 23.48 -7.75 5.71
CA TRP A 613 22.70 -6.80 6.48
C TRP A 613 22.27 -5.56 5.67
N ARG A 614 21.23 -4.92 6.12
CA ARG A 614 20.74 -3.66 5.58
C ARG A 614 20.27 -2.76 6.71
N ALA A 615 20.60 -1.48 6.62
CA ALA A 615 20.09 -0.43 7.48
C ALA A 615 19.47 0.66 6.62
N TRP A 616 18.36 1.22 7.06
CA TRP A 616 17.75 2.37 6.41
C TRP A 616 17.17 3.34 7.44
N MET A 617 17.08 4.57 7.00
CA MET A 617 16.46 5.66 7.72
C MET A 617 15.54 6.40 6.76
N THR A 618 14.29 6.61 7.17
CA THR A 618 13.38 7.51 6.47
C THR A 618 13.09 8.71 7.35
N TYR A 619 13.01 9.89 6.74
CA TYR A 619 12.60 11.11 7.41
C TYR A 619 11.61 11.84 6.52
N THR A 620 10.53 12.35 7.09
CA THR A 620 9.57 13.22 6.42
C THR A 620 9.36 14.47 7.26
N TYR A 621 9.61 15.63 6.65
CA TYR A 621 9.06 16.90 7.10
C TYR A 621 7.79 17.20 6.31
N GLN A 622 6.72 17.61 6.99
CA GLN A 622 5.45 17.97 6.37
C GLN A 622 4.79 19.09 7.15
N ASP A 623 4.29 20.11 6.44
CA ASP A 623 3.41 21.14 6.96
C ASP A 623 2.12 21.14 6.13
N SER A 624 1.00 20.77 6.77
CA SER A 624 -0.30 20.61 6.13
C SER A 624 -1.33 21.49 6.81
N GLN A 625 -1.96 22.38 6.05
CA GLN A 625 -2.91 23.35 6.57
C GLN A 625 -4.21 23.35 5.75
N ASN A 626 -5.31 23.65 6.43
CA ASN A 626 -6.64 23.81 5.86
C ASN A 626 -7.17 25.21 6.16
N GLN A 627 -8.09 25.66 5.31
CA GLN A 627 -8.80 26.93 5.43
C GLN A 627 -10.26 26.71 5.06
N PHE A 628 -11.17 27.15 5.93
CA PHE A 628 -12.61 27.17 5.70
C PHE A 628 -13.11 28.57 6.05
N GLU A 629 -13.98 29.14 5.20
CA GLU A 629 -14.45 30.51 5.36
C GLU A 629 -15.11 30.79 6.71
N ALA A 630 -15.87 29.81 7.22
CA ALA A 630 -16.62 29.94 8.48
C ALA A 630 -15.95 29.29 9.70
N LEU A 631 -14.74 28.77 9.57
CA LEU A 631 -14.02 28.18 10.69
C LEU A 631 -12.73 28.97 10.92
N ASN A 632 -12.34 29.15 12.18
CA ASN A 632 -11.11 29.85 12.58
C ASN A 632 -10.97 31.25 11.95
N ASP A 633 -12.09 31.99 11.93
CA ASP A 633 -12.19 33.35 11.33
C ASP A 633 -11.72 33.42 9.85
N GLY A 634 -11.77 32.30 9.14
CA GLY A 634 -11.30 32.17 7.77
C GLY A 634 -9.79 32.05 7.61
N ASP A 635 -9.04 31.95 8.69
CA ASP A 635 -7.59 31.78 8.67
C ASP A 635 -7.17 30.31 8.50
N TYR A 636 -5.94 30.10 7.99
CA TYR A 636 -5.34 28.77 7.89
C TYR A 636 -5.05 28.18 9.28
N PHE A 637 -5.32 26.90 9.44
CA PHE A 637 -4.99 26.12 10.63
C PHE A 637 -4.49 24.71 10.26
N SER A 638 -3.79 24.07 11.18
CA SER A 638 -3.20 22.73 10.93
C SER A 638 -4.26 21.69 10.55
N SER A 639 -3.99 20.87 9.54
CA SER A 639 -4.82 19.71 9.20
C SER A 639 -4.80 18.67 10.33
N ASN A 640 -5.87 17.89 10.52
CA ASN A 640 -5.99 16.86 11.57
C ASN A 640 -4.83 15.85 11.57
N ALA A 641 -4.19 15.62 10.44
CA ALA A 641 -3.08 14.68 10.28
C ALA A 641 -1.74 15.41 10.02
N ASP A 642 -1.61 16.66 10.44
CA ASP A 642 -0.36 17.41 10.31
C ASP A 642 0.68 16.91 11.32
N ILE A 643 1.33 15.80 10.98
CA ILE A 643 2.52 15.30 11.69
C ILE A 643 3.73 15.99 11.05
N LYS A 644 4.32 16.99 11.75
CA LYS A 644 5.38 17.83 11.15
C LYS A 644 6.66 17.05 10.87
N HIS A 645 7.07 16.20 11.79
CA HIS A 645 8.29 15.42 11.68
C HIS A 645 7.97 13.95 11.89
N SER A 646 8.44 13.08 11.03
CA SER A 646 8.42 11.64 11.25
C SER A 646 9.75 11.02 10.86
N PHE A 647 10.20 10.05 11.65
CA PHE A 647 11.50 9.43 11.55
C PHE A 647 11.36 7.93 11.80
N ASN A 648 11.95 7.13 10.92
CA ASN A 648 11.99 5.68 11.06
C ASN A 648 13.42 5.20 10.78
N VAL A 649 14.00 4.46 11.70
CA VAL A 649 15.28 3.78 11.54
C VAL A 649 15.06 2.30 11.67
N ALA A 650 15.53 1.54 10.71
CA ALA A 650 15.40 0.10 10.75
C ALA A 650 16.68 -0.61 10.28
N PHE A 651 16.82 -1.81 10.79
CA PHE A 651 17.96 -2.67 10.53
C PHE A 651 17.49 -4.10 10.34
N ASN A 652 18.04 -4.79 9.33
CA ASN A 652 17.88 -6.22 9.19
C ASN A 652 19.23 -6.92 9.01
N LYS A 653 19.32 -8.12 9.52
CA LYS A 653 20.48 -9.00 9.42
C LYS A 653 20.02 -10.40 9.10
N LYS A 654 20.64 -10.98 8.09
CA LYS A 654 20.44 -12.38 7.71
C LYS A 654 21.67 -13.20 8.11
N TRP A 655 21.42 -14.31 8.83
CA TRP A 655 22.41 -15.37 9.14
C TRP A 655 21.87 -16.67 8.55
N ASP A 656 22.44 -17.17 7.51
CA ASP A 656 21.98 -18.38 6.80
C ASP A 656 20.45 -18.39 6.61
N ASN A 657 19.76 -19.17 7.43
CA ASN A 657 18.31 -19.35 7.41
C ASN A 657 17.55 -18.45 8.37
N PHE A 658 18.24 -17.73 9.23
CA PHE A 658 17.65 -16.82 10.22
C PHE A 658 17.70 -15.37 9.73
N LEU A 659 16.56 -14.68 9.85
CA LEU A 659 16.44 -13.26 9.59
C LEU A 659 16.00 -12.54 10.86
N PHE A 660 16.75 -11.53 11.27
CA PHE A 660 16.40 -10.61 12.35
C PHE A 660 16.11 -9.23 11.77
N THR A 661 15.10 -8.55 12.30
CA THR A 661 14.74 -7.20 11.91
C THR A 661 14.30 -6.39 13.13
N THR A 662 14.74 -5.16 13.23
CA THR A 662 14.31 -4.21 14.25
C THR A 662 14.09 -2.84 13.63
N GLY A 663 13.17 -2.06 14.19
CA GLY A 663 12.89 -0.71 13.72
C GLY A 663 12.40 0.18 14.88
N TRP A 664 12.87 1.41 14.88
CA TRP A 664 12.44 2.45 15.79
C TRP A 664 11.73 3.54 15.00
N PHE A 665 10.52 3.86 15.46
CA PHE A 665 9.62 4.85 14.86
C PHE A 665 9.44 6.00 15.84
N TRP A 666 9.50 7.20 15.31
CA TRP A 666 9.19 8.42 16.06
C TRP A 666 8.48 9.41 15.15
N HIS A 667 7.51 10.13 15.70
CA HIS A 667 6.96 11.31 15.04
C HIS A 667 6.50 12.35 16.07
N SER A 668 6.50 13.63 15.65
CA SER A 668 5.92 14.71 16.43
C SER A 668 4.42 14.52 16.60
N GLY A 669 3.87 14.99 17.72
CA GLY A 669 2.45 14.94 18.01
C GLY A 669 1.61 15.60 16.91
N LYS A 670 0.47 14.99 16.57
CA LYS A 670 -0.51 15.59 15.65
C LYS A 670 -1.31 16.68 16.38
N PRO A 671 -1.87 17.66 15.66
CA PRO A 671 -2.67 18.70 16.28
C PRO A 671 -4.04 18.18 16.75
N PHE A 672 -4.63 18.90 17.69
CA PHE A 672 -6.01 18.70 18.14
C PHE A 672 -6.68 20.03 18.45
N SER A 673 -7.99 20.07 18.29
CA SER A 673 -8.84 21.20 18.64
C SER A 673 -9.14 21.18 20.14
N THR A 674 -9.45 22.34 20.72
CA THR A 674 -9.84 22.45 22.13
C THR A 674 -11.29 22.86 22.28
N ILE A 675 -11.90 22.57 23.43
CA ILE A 675 -13.23 23.03 23.82
C ILE A 675 -13.10 23.91 25.05
N ASN A 676 -14.04 24.86 25.18
CA ASN A 676 -14.17 25.70 26.37
C ASN A 676 -14.95 24.96 27.49
N ASP A 677 -15.10 25.61 28.64
CA ASP A 677 -15.84 25.04 29.79
C ASP A 677 -17.33 24.82 29.47
N SER A 678 -17.88 25.51 28.49
CA SER A 678 -19.25 25.33 28.02
C SER A 678 -19.39 24.15 27.06
N GLY A 679 -18.28 23.49 26.67
CA GLY A 679 -18.24 22.39 25.71
C GLY A 679 -18.31 22.83 24.24
N GLU A 680 -18.04 24.11 23.93
CA GLU A 680 -17.94 24.63 22.57
C GLU A 680 -16.49 24.59 22.07
N ILE A 681 -16.31 24.52 20.74
CA ILE A 681 -14.96 24.55 20.15
C ILE A 681 -14.31 25.90 20.40
N ALA A 682 -13.23 25.90 21.18
CA ALA A 682 -12.47 27.11 21.50
C ALA A 682 -11.37 27.39 20.48
N SER A 683 -10.76 26.35 19.90
CA SER A 683 -9.73 26.51 18.87
C SER A 683 -9.67 25.30 17.95
N TYR A 684 -9.32 25.52 16.69
CA TYR A 684 -9.16 24.47 15.69
C TYR A 684 -7.69 24.06 15.57
N ASN A 685 -7.35 22.83 15.99
CA ASN A 685 -6.03 22.23 15.82
C ASN A 685 -4.84 23.14 16.24
N ALA A 686 -5.05 23.98 17.28
CA ALA A 686 -4.04 24.89 17.78
C ALA A 686 -3.02 24.22 18.71
N GLU A 687 -3.44 23.19 19.41
CA GLU A 687 -2.62 22.43 20.35
C GLU A 687 -2.05 21.17 19.69
N ARG A 688 -0.99 20.59 20.28
CA ARG A 688 -0.38 19.35 19.81
C ARG A 688 -0.31 18.29 20.89
N LEU A 689 -0.56 17.05 20.47
CA LEU A 689 -0.36 15.87 21.30
C LEU A 689 1.13 15.67 21.59
N PRO A 690 1.48 14.88 22.64
CA PRO A 690 2.86 14.43 22.86
C PRO A 690 3.44 13.70 21.63
N ASP A 691 4.77 13.64 21.58
CA ASP A 691 5.46 12.89 20.54
C ASP A 691 5.21 11.39 20.72
N TYR A 692 5.11 10.71 19.61
CA TYR A 692 4.95 9.27 19.51
C TYR A 692 6.29 8.57 19.27
N HIS A 693 6.52 7.44 19.94
CA HIS A 693 7.66 6.58 19.62
C HIS A 693 7.41 5.10 19.93
N ARG A 694 8.03 4.23 19.13
CA ARG A 694 7.86 2.79 19.22
C ARG A 694 9.12 2.06 18.75
N LEU A 695 9.48 0.97 19.44
CA LEU A 695 10.48 0.01 18.99
C LEU A 695 9.81 -1.32 18.67
N ASP A 696 10.08 -1.85 17.50
CA ASP A 696 9.58 -3.14 17.01
C ASP A 696 10.73 -4.09 16.74
N ILE A 697 10.52 -5.38 16.99
CA ILE A 697 11.49 -6.45 16.74
C ILE A 697 10.77 -7.62 16.06
N SER A 698 11.45 -8.25 15.09
CA SER A 698 10.95 -9.46 14.41
C SER A 698 12.09 -10.42 14.11
N GLY A 699 11.79 -11.70 14.20
CA GLY A 699 12.71 -12.77 13.82
C GLY A 699 11.99 -13.86 13.03
N SER A 700 12.65 -14.42 12.03
CA SER A 700 12.11 -15.58 11.31
C SER A 700 13.21 -16.55 10.90
N TYR A 701 12.86 -17.83 10.93
CA TYR A 701 13.70 -18.95 10.51
C TYR A 701 13.05 -19.70 9.36
N GLN A 702 13.80 -19.93 8.28
CA GLN A 702 13.32 -20.63 7.09
C GLN A 702 14.21 -21.83 6.81
N PHE A 703 13.61 -22.99 6.55
CA PHE A 703 14.32 -24.19 6.17
C PHE A 703 13.61 -24.92 5.03
N GLN A 704 14.34 -25.79 4.34
CA GLN A 704 13.81 -26.64 3.28
C GLN A 704 13.97 -28.10 3.65
N ASN A 705 12.97 -28.90 3.29
CA ASN A 705 13.10 -30.36 3.38
C ASN A 705 13.78 -30.93 2.12
N PRO A 706 14.17 -32.22 2.11
CA PRO A 706 14.82 -32.86 0.95
C PRO A 706 13.95 -32.87 -0.33
N LYS A 707 12.64 -32.68 -0.21
CA LYS A 707 11.71 -32.59 -1.34
C LYS A 707 11.64 -31.16 -1.94
N GLY A 708 12.35 -30.19 -1.36
CA GLY A 708 12.37 -28.81 -1.80
C GLY A 708 11.25 -27.92 -1.22
N ASN A 709 10.38 -28.46 -0.37
CA ASN A 709 9.34 -27.69 0.31
C ASN A 709 9.96 -26.75 1.34
N THR A 710 9.47 -25.54 1.39
CA THR A 710 9.99 -24.50 2.29
C THR A 710 9.05 -24.31 3.48
N PHE A 711 9.64 -24.30 4.68
CA PHE A 711 8.95 -24.02 5.94
C PHE A 711 9.53 -22.74 6.54
N LYS A 712 8.65 -21.89 7.07
CA LYS A 712 9.04 -20.65 7.71
C LYS A 712 8.28 -20.51 9.04
N ILE A 713 8.99 -20.21 10.10
CA ILE A 713 8.45 -19.83 11.41
C ILE A 713 8.97 -18.45 11.77
N GLY A 714 8.16 -17.62 12.40
CA GLY A 714 8.61 -16.31 12.84
C GLY A 714 7.82 -15.79 14.02
N VAL A 715 8.45 -14.85 14.71
CA VAL A 715 7.92 -14.16 15.89
C VAL A 715 8.15 -12.67 15.71
N SER A 716 7.20 -11.83 16.11
CA SER A 716 7.40 -10.39 16.23
C SER A 716 6.86 -9.85 17.55
N ILE A 717 7.49 -8.78 18.00
CA ILE A 717 7.06 -7.97 19.12
C ILE A 717 6.89 -6.55 18.60
N TYR A 718 5.68 -6.08 18.61
CA TYR A 718 5.30 -4.71 18.34
C TYR A 718 5.32 -3.92 19.64
N ASN A 719 5.85 -2.71 19.63
CA ASN A 719 5.97 -1.83 20.80
C ASN A 719 6.63 -2.50 22.00
N VAL A 720 7.91 -2.86 21.86
CA VAL A 720 8.72 -3.53 22.91
C VAL A 720 8.72 -2.78 24.25
N TYR A 721 8.61 -1.46 24.21
CA TYR A 721 8.55 -0.62 25.42
C TYR A 721 7.23 -0.74 26.19
N ASN A 722 6.18 -1.27 25.55
CA ASN A 722 4.80 -1.25 26.05
C ASN A 722 4.34 0.18 26.44
N HIS A 723 4.83 1.19 25.73
CA HIS A 723 4.46 2.58 25.95
C HIS A 723 3.19 2.90 25.21
N LYS A 724 2.21 3.51 25.88
CA LYS A 724 0.95 3.93 25.28
C LYS A 724 0.95 5.45 25.14
N ASP A 725 1.21 5.92 23.93
CA ASP A 725 1.15 7.34 23.59
C ASP A 725 -0.30 7.79 23.34
N LEU A 726 -0.62 9.02 23.72
CA LEU A 726 -1.89 9.66 23.36
C LEU A 726 -1.83 10.07 21.88
N ILE A 727 -2.63 9.44 21.00
CA ILE A 727 -2.58 9.66 19.55
C ILE A 727 -3.78 10.40 18.99
N SER A 728 -4.88 10.50 19.73
CA SER A 728 -6.05 11.27 19.31
C SER A 728 -6.80 11.78 20.53
N LYS A 729 -7.37 12.98 20.35
CA LYS A 729 -8.46 13.50 21.17
C LYS A 729 -9.63 13.75 20.23
N GLU A 730 -10.78 13.18 20.55
CA GLU A 730 -11.97 13.29 19.73
C GLU A 730 -13.11 13.88 20.53
N PHE A 731 -14.02 14.57 19.85
CA PHE A 731 -15.17 15.17 20.50
C PHE A 731 -16.34 14.20 20.47
N GLU A 732 -16.98 14.02 21.61
CA GLU A 732 -18.23 13.30 21.76
C GLU A 732 -19.32 14.30 22.13
N ARG A 733 -20.43 14.32 21.40
CA ARG A 733 -21.56 15.19 21.68
C ARG A 733 -22.28 14.69 22.92
N LYS A 734 -22.55 15.60 23.86
CA LYS A 734 -23.41 15.32 25.02
C LYS A 734 -24.89 15.50 24.65
N TYR A 735 -25.70 14.58 25.15
CA TYR A 735 -27.14 14.60 25.05
C TYR A 735 -27.73 14.44 26.46
N SER A 736 -27.37 15.31 27.38
CA SER A 736 -27.78 15.22 28.78
C SER A 736 -29.11 15.97 29.06
N ASP A 737 -29.47 16.92 28.18
CA ASP A 737 -30.64 17.77 28.34
C ASP A 737 -31.21 18.20 26.98
N VAL A 738 -32.49 18.62 26.95
CA VAL A 738 -33.18 19.16 25.76
C VAL A 738 -32.43 20.37 25.18
N SER A 739 -31.74 21.15 26.02
CA SER A 739 -30.90 22.26 25.60
C SER A 739 -29.71 21.84 24.75
N ASP A 740 -29.16 20.62 24.90
CA ASP A 740 -28.02 20.09 24.15
C ASP A 740 -28.39 19.79 22.68
N PHE A 741 -29.69 19.65 22.35
CA PHE A 741 -30.14 19.57 20.96
C PHE A 741 -30.14 20.93 20.27
N ILE A 742 -30.25 22.02 21.01
CA ILE A 742 -30.31 23.39 20.49
C ILE A 742 -28.90 23.96 20.42
N THR A 743 -28.08 23.75 21.48
CA THR A 743 -26.68 24.19 21.56
C THR A 743 -25.80 22.98 21.82
N PRO A 744 -25.10 22.45 20.79
CA PRO A 744 -24.27 21.26 20.95
C PRO A 744 -23.17 21.46 21.99
N ARG A 745 -23.11 20.56 22.96
CA ARG A 745 -22.00 20.48 23.92
C ARG A 745 -21.19 19.24 23.66
N TYR A 746 -19.87 19.36 23.81
CA TYR A 746 -18.94 18.27 23.56
C TYR A 746 -18.16 17.91 24.80
N THR A 747 -17.78 16.63 24.89
CA THR A 747 -16.74 16.13 25.79
C THR A 747 -15.58 15.63 24.96
N MET A 748 -14.40 15.64 25.56
CA MET A 748 -13.16 15.19 24.88
C MET A 748 -12.79 13.78 25.36
N GLN A 749 -12.66 12.86 24.40
CA GLN A 749 -12.23 11.48 24.61
C GLN A 749 -10.77 11.30 24.17
N ASN A 750 -9.97 10.61 24.99
CA ASN A 750 -8.58 10.33 24.71
C ASN A 750 -8.39 8.95 24.09
N TYR A 751 -7.63 8.86 23.00
CA TYR A 751 -7.27 7.61 22.35
C TYR A 751 -5.77 7.36 22.42
N TYR A 752 -5.39 6.15 22.80
CA TYR A 752 -4.02 5.75 22.99
C TYR A 752 -3.56 4.74 21.95
N THR A 753 -2.25 4.62 21.78
CA THR A 753 -1.61 3.65 20.89
C THR A 753 -1.82 2.21 21.36
N LEU A 754 -1.50 1.26 20.46
CA LEU A 754 -1.36 -0.15 20.84
C LEU A 754 -0.23 -0.31 21.88
N GLY A 755 -0.50 -1.08 22.92
CA GLY A 755 0.53 -1.58 23.83
C GLY A 755 1.41 -2.65 23.17
N ILE A 756 2.18 -3.37 23.98
CA ILE A 756 2.99 -4.49 23.50
C ILE A 756 2.09 -5.56 22.88
N MET A 757 2.44 -6.01 21.69
CA MET A 757 1.72 -7.05 20.98
C MET A 757 2.71 -8.10 20.46
N HIS A 758 2.45 -9.37 20.78
CA HIS A 758 3.25 -10.50 20.35
C HIS A 758 2.53 -11.22 19.21
N ASN A 759 3.23 -11.55 18.16
CA ASN A 759 2.65 -12.35 17.09
C ASN A 759 3.62 -13.47 16.70
N ILE A 760 3.05 -14.63 16.35
CA ILE A 760 3.78 -15.81 15.87
C ILE A 760 3.11 -16.30 14.59
N PHE A 761 3.90 -16.80 13.66
CA PHE A 761 3.36 -17.44 12.47
C PHE A 761 4.15 -18.70 12.08
N PHE A 762 3.46 -19.58 11.42
CA PHE A 762 4.03 -20.74 10.74
C PHE A 762 3.50 -20.81 9.30
N ARG A 763 4.38 -21.10 8.34
CA ARG A 763 4.04 -21.16 6.92
C ARG A 763 4.75 -22.29 6.21
N VAL A 764 4.05 -22.92 5.25
CA VAL A 764 4.58 -23.94 4.37
C VAL A 764 4.34 -23.58 2.91
N ASN A 765 5.37 -23.76 2.07
CA ASN A 765 5.31 -23.66 0.61
C ASN A 765 5.68 -25.02 0.01
N LEU A 766 4.74 -25.59 -0.78
CA LEU A 766 4.83 -26.91 -1.41
C LEU A 766 4.96 -26.77 -2.92
#